data_409c05a20efe4d9c4c839ba1dbb721a8
#
_entry.id   409c05a20efe4d9c4c839ba1dbb721a8
#
_cell.length_a   1.000
_cell.length_b   1.000
_cell.length_c   1.000
_cell.angle_alpha   90.00
_cell.angle_beta   90.00
_cell.angle_gamma   90.00
#
_symmetry.space_group_name_H-M   'P 1'
#
loop_
_entity.id
_entity.type
_entity.pdbx_description
1 polymer ?
#
loop_
_entity_poly.entity_id
_entity_poly.type
_entity_poly.pdbx_seq_one_letter_code
_entity_poly.pdbx_strand_id
1 'polypeptide(L)'
;MYQAILFLPLVGAIFAGVLGPLTGSRPAEVITTTLVLITALLSWLAFYEVALQGQEQRIELFRFITSGDLKAVWSLRIDTLTAVMLVVVTTVSGLVHLYSIGYMEDDPGRPRFFAYLSLFTFAMLALVTADNFLQLFFGWEGVGLASYLLIGFWYQKPSANAAAIKAFIVNRVGDFGFALGIFAVFTLFNSVQYDTVFASAPDHVGETMSFLGMQVDALTLICLLLFMGAMGKSAQFLLHTWLPDAMEGPTPVSALIHAATMVTAGVFMVARLSPLFELAPIALAVVAIVGATTAFFAATVGLVQTDIKRVVAYSTCSQLGYMFAAEGVGAYGAGMFHLFTHGSFKALLFLGAGAVIHALHHEQDLRRMGGLRKVLPFTWAMMLIGTLSLTGFPFTAGFVSKDAIIEATYAAQSWVGNYAFVLTLLAASLTSFYSWRLMFLAFEGRPREPKEVLAHAHEPPWTMGVPLIVLALGSLLAGGLFFNLFIGTGQEEFWRGSLVTHAGEHHTVPLWVVLAPTFAMAAGFAVAWYFYITNPLVPFGLAKRFRRLHQFLLNAWYFDALYDALFVRPAKWIGRVLWKTGDGRIIDGLGPDGIAARVVDITNRVIKLQTGYIYHYAFLMLIGVALFITWFIFAGGGLKP
;
A
#
# COMPACT_ATOMS: atom_id res chain seq x y z
N MET A 1 -25.75 -2.18 14.81
CA MET A 1 -25.21 -1.22 13.85
C MET A 1 -23.76 -1.58 13.48
N TYR A 2 -22.81 -1.64 14.41
CA TYR A 2 -21.36 -1.82 14.17
C TYR A 2 -21.00 -3.12 13.45
N GLN A 3 -21.64 -4.25 13.79
CA GLN A 3 -21.48 -5.52 13.06
C GLN A 3 -21.93 -5.40 11.59
N ALA A 4 -23.02 -4.65 11.33
CA ALA A 4 -23.48 -4.41 9.98
C ALA A 4 -22.46 -3.59 9.16
N ILE A 5 -21.82 -2.56 9.78
CA ILE A 5 -20.76 -1.79 9.13
C ILE A 5 -19.64 -2.72 8.65
N LEU A 6 -19.21 -3.67 9.48
CA LEU A 6 -18.14 -4.59 9.11
C LEU A 6 -18.59 -5.61 8.04
N PHE A 7 -19.74 -6.24 8.22
CA PHE A 7 -20.10 -7.44 7.42
C PHE A 7 -20.89 -7.15 6.13
N LEU A 8 -21.54 -6.00 5.98
CA LEU A 8 -22.27 -5.69 4.74
C LEU A 8 -21.38 -5.70 3.49
N PRO A 9 -20.15 -5.11 3.51
CA PRO A 9 -19.25 -5.22 2.36
C PRO A 9 -18.81 -6.67 2.08
N LEU A 10 -18.65 -7.51 3.11
CA LEU A 10 -18.33 -8.93 2.92
C LEU A 10 -19.49 -9.68 2.25
N VAL A 11 -20.72 -9.43 2.68
CA VAL A 11 -21.92 -9.99 2.04
C VAL A 11 -21.99 -9.59 0.57
N GLY A 12 -21.72 -8.31 0.27
CA GLY A 12 -21.60 -7.82 -1.11
C GLY A 12 -20.52 -8.54 -1.91
N ALA A 13 -19.34 -8.71 -1.32
CA ALA A 13 -18.23 -9.42 -1.97
C ALA A 13 -18.58 -10.89 -2.29
N ILE A 14 -19.19 -11.60 -1.35
CA ILE A 14 -19.63 -12.98 -1.54
C ILE A 14 -20.71 -13.05 -2.62
N PHE A 15 -21.72 -12.17 -2.56
CA PHE A 15 -22.76 -12.11 -3.56
C PHE A 15 -22.19 -11.90 -4.97
N ALA A 16 -21.40 -10.86 -5.17
CA ALA A 16 -20.83 -10.54 -6.47
C ALA A 16 -19.84 -11.59 -6.97
N GLY A 17 -19.04 -12.18 -6.07
CA GLY A 17 -18.04 -13.20 -6.42
C GLY A 17 -18.62 -14.56 -6.75
N VAL A 18 -19.65 -15.01 -6.00
CA VAL A 18 -20.24 -16.35 -6.15
C VAL A 18 -21.46 -16.33 -7.05
N LEU A 19 -22.38 -15.41 -6.84
CA LEU A 19 -23.64 -15.32 -7.57
C LEU A 19 -23.57 -14.39 -8.79
N GLY A 20 -22.64 -13.46 -8.84
CA GLY A 20 -22.48 -12.52 -9.95
C GLY A 20 -22.34 -13.17 -11.32
N PRO A 21 -21.57 -14.26 -11.49
CA PRO A 21 -21.51 -15.00 -12.76
C PRO A 21 -22.85 -15.58 -13.20
N LEU A 22 -23.77 -15.87 -12.28
CA LEU A 22 -25.08 -16.44 -12.54
C LEU A 22 -26.17 -15.37 -12.74
N THR A 23 -26.10 -14.29 -11.96
CA THR A 23 -27.13 -13.22 -11.96
C THR A 23 -26.81 -12.10 -12.96
N GLY A 24 -25.58 -12.02 -13.44
CA GLY A 24 -25.11 -11.00 -14.36
C GLY A 24 -24.50 -9.77 -13.67
N SER A 25 -23.96 -8.85 -14.48
CA SER A 25 -23.17 -7.71 -14.00
C SER A 25 -24.01 -6.66 -13.24
N ARG A 26 -25.20 -6.33 -13.73
CA ARG A 26 -26.06 -5.30 -13.13
C ARG A 26 -26.46 -5.58 -11.68
N PRO A 27 -26.95 -6.79 -11.30
CA PRO A 27 -27.21 -7.10 -9.89
C PRO A 27 -25.95 -7.03 -9.02
N ALA A 28 -24.80 -7.50 -9.51
CA ALA A 28 -23.55 -7.42 -8.77
C ALA A 28 -23.16 -5.97 -8.47
N GLU A 29 -23.22 -5.06 -9.45
CA GLU A 29 -22.93 -3.64 -9.32
C GLU A 29 -23.88 -2.96 -8.31
N VAL A 30 -25.17 -3.15 -8.49
CA VAL A 30 -26.20 -2.47 -7.69
C VAL A 30 -26.17 -2.92 -6.24
N ILE A 31 -26.11 -4.24 -6.00
CA ILE A 31 -26.13 -4.79 -4.64
C ILE A 31 -24.85 -4.38 -3.87
N THR A 32 -23.67 -4.56 -4.45
CA THR A 32 -22.42 -4.19 -3.77
C THR A 32 -22.36 -2.70 -3.48
N THR A 33 -22.70 -1.86 -4.45
CA THR A 33 -22.73 -0.40 -4.28
C THR A 33 -23.72 0.02 -3.20
N THR A 34 -24.93 -0.54 -3.21
CA THR A 34 -25.96 -0.23 -2.22
C THR A 34 -25.52 -0.63 -0.82
N LEU A 35 -24.96 -1.85 -0.64
CA LEU A 35 -24.48 -2.31 0.66
C LEU A 35 -23.36 -1.44 1.21
N VAL A 36 -22.41 -1.02 0.37
CA VAL A 36 -21.32 -0.12 0.81
C VAL A 36 -21.83 1.28 1.09
N LEU A 37 -22.80 1.82 0.35
CA LEU A 37 -23.42 3.12 0.66
C LEU A 37 -24.23 3.07 1.97
N ILE A 38 -24.93 1.98 2.25
CA ILE A 38 -25.57 1.76 3.56
C ILE A 38 -24.50 1.72 4.65
N THR A 39 -23.39 1.03 4.43
CA THR A 39 -22.25 1.00 5.36
C THR A 39 -21.70 2.41 5.62
N ALA A 40 -21.58 3.24 4.59
CA ALA A 40 -21.14 4.63 4.74
C ALA A 40 -22.14 5.45 5.61
N LEU A 41 -23.42 5.32 5.37
CA LEU A 41 -24.45 5.98 6.18
C LEU A 41 -24.36 5.54 7.66
N LEU A 42 -24.25 4.25 7.92
CA LEU A 42 -24.10 3.71 9.28
C LEU A 42 -22.80 4.18 9.93
N SER A 43 -21.73 4.37 9.15
CA SER A 43 -20.45 4.89 9.66
C SER A 43 -20.54 6.37 10.08
N TRP A 44 -21.32 7.19 9.36
CA TRP A 44 -21.60 8.57 9.77
C TRP A 44 -22.46 8.63 11.04
N LEU A 45 -23.40 7.70 11.22
CA LEU A 45 -24.15 7.56 12.47
C LEU A 45 -23.23 7.14 13.62
N ALA A 46 -22.33 6.17 13.38
CA ALA A 46 -21.32 5.76 14.36
C ALA A 46 -20.39 6.93 14.73
N PHE A 47 -19.99 7.75 13.77
CA PHE A 47 -19.19 8.96 14.03
C PHE A 47 -19.93 9.93 14.93
N TYR A 48 -21.22 10.15 14.69
CA TYR A 48 -22.04 11.01 15.54
C TYR A 48 -22.14 10.47 16.98
N GLU A 49 -22.47 9.18 17.15
CA GLU A 49 -22.62 8.57 18.49
C GLU A 49 -21.28 8.50 19.24
N VAL A 50 -20.21 8.07 18.56
CA VAL A 50 -18.94 7.78 19.21
C VAL A 50 -18.06 9.02 19.31
N ALA A 51 -17.79 9.69 18.17
CA ALA A 51 -16.83 10.79 18.16
C ALA A 51 -17.42 12.09 18.72
N LEU A 52 -18.72 12.38 18.48
CA LEU A 52 -19.33 13.62 18.97
C LEU A 52 -20.04 13.45 20.32
N GLN A 53 -20.68 12.30 20.59
CA GLN A 53 -21.37 12.05 21.88
C GLN A 53 -20.55 11.25 22.89
N GLY A 54 -19.41 10.67 22.49
CA GLY A 54 -18.52 9.93 23.39
C GLY A 54 -19.01 8.54 23.77
N GLN A 55 -19.89 7.94 22.99
CA GLN A 55 -20.42 6.60 23.27
C GLN A 55 -19.51 5.52 22.68
N GLU A 56 -18.30 5.38 23.22
CA GLU A 56 -17.37 4.32 22.79
C GLU A 56 -17.96 2.94 23.06
N GLN A 57 -17.68 2.00 22.14
CA GLN A 57 -18.20 0.65 22.20
C GLN A 57 -17.09 -0.38 22.00
N ARG A 58 -17.20 -1.48 22.74
CA ARG A 58 -16.39 -2.67 22.51
C ARG A 58 -17.32 -3.88 22.41
N ILE A 59 -17.24 -4.61 21.29
CA ILE A 59 -18.17 -5.69 20.98
C ILE A 59 -17.36 -6.96 20.68
N GLU A 60 -17.40 -7.92 21.60
CA GLU A 60 -16.83 -9.25 21.37
C GLU A 60 -17.70 -10.03 20.40
N LEU A 61 -17.10 -10.60 19.35
CA LEU A 61 -17.78 -11.42 18.35
C LEU A 61 -17.56 -12.90 18.60
N PHE A 62 -16.31 -13.33 18.71
CA PHE A 62 -15.95 -14.74 18.98
C PHE A 62 -14.48 -14.84 19.43
N ARG A 63 -14.14 -15.99 20.04
CA ARG A 63 -12.76 -16.33 20.36
C ARG A 63 -12.03 -16.76 19.10
N PHE A 64 -10.97 -16.03 18.73
CA PHE A 64 -10.22 -16.27 17.49
C PHE A 64 -9.10 -17.27 17.68
N ILE A 65 -8.21 -17.06 18.66
CA ILE A 65 -7.10 -17.95 18.98
C ILE A 65 -7.05 -18.16 20.50
N THR A 66 -6.91 -19.42 20.92
CA THR A 66 -6.64 -19.79 22.30
C THR A 66 -5.61 -20.92 22.29
N SER A 67 -4.37 -20.64 22.68
CA SER A 67 -3.28 -21.61 22.72
C SER A 67 -2.33 -21.26 23.86
N GLY A 68 -2.39 -22.03 24.95
CA GLY A 68 -1.66 -21.70 26.17
C GLY A 68 -2.04 -20.32 26.70
N ASP A 69 -1.05 -19.47 26.90
CA ASP A 69 -1.24 -18.10 27.38
C ASP A 69 -1.66 -17.13 26.28
N LEU A 70 -1.47 -17.49 25.01
CA LEU A 70 -1.92 -16.68 23.88
C LEU A 70 -3.43 -16.75 23.73
N LYS A 71 -4.08 -15.64 24.05
CA LYS A 71 -5.53 -15.46 23.91
C LYS A 71 -5.81 -14.25 23.03
N ALA A 72 -6.43 -14.47 21.88
CA ALA A 72 -6.90 -13.41 21.00
C ALA A 72 -8.40 -13.58 20.77
N VAL A 73 -9.15 -12.54 21.07
CA VAL A 73 -10.59 -12.47 20.86
C VAL A 73 -10.86 -11.56 19.66
N TRP A 74 -11.77 -11.93 18.80
CA TRP A 74 -12.22 -11.05 17.74
C TRP A 74 -13.24 -10.09 18.32
N SER A 75 -12.82 -8.84 18.53
CA SER A 75 -13.64 -7.79 19.09
C SER A 75 -13.63 -6.57 18.17
N LEU A 76 -14.72 -5.82 18.16
CA LEU A 76 -14.79 -4.53 17.49
C LEU A 76 -14.51 -3.44 18.54
N ARG A 77 -13.44 -2.69 18.34
CA ARG A 77 -13.12 -1.49 19.07
C ARG A 77 -13.64 -0.29 18.29
N ILE A 78 -14.62 0.40 18.85
CA ILE A 78 -15.26 1.56 18.23
C ILE A 78 -15.08 2.76 19.17
N ASP A 79 -13.94 3.40 19.02
CA ASP A 79 -13.56 4.66 19.65
C ASP A 79 -13.50 5.79 18.60
N THR A 80 -13.13 6.99 19.00
CA THR A 80 -13.09 8.17 18.11
C THR A 80 -12.17 7.93 16.91
N LEU A 81 -10.98 7.36 17.11
CA LEU A 81 -10.04 7.09 16.02
C LEU A 81 -10.63 6.08 15.01
N THR A 82 -11.26 5.02 15.51
CA THR A 82 -11.99 4.06 14.66
C THR A 82 -13.13 4.75 13.91
N ALA A 83 -13.96 5.56 14.59
CA ALA A 83 -15.11 6.24 13.97
C ALA A 83 -14.67 7.16 12.81
N VAL A 84 -13.57 7.90 12.99
CA VAL A 84 -12.95 8.71 11.92
C VAL A 84 -12.57 7.84 10.73
N MET A 85 -11.89 6.72 10.95
CA MET A 85 -11.48 5.81 9.88
C MET A 85 -12.67 5.13 9.19
N LEU A 86 -13.71 4.75 9.93
CA LEU A 86 -14.95 4.20 9.36
C LEU A 86 -15.56 5.17 8.35
N VAL A 87 -15.66 6.45 8.70
CA VAL A 87 -16.21 7.48 7.78
C VAL A 87 -15.33 7.65 6.55
N VAL A 88 -14.01 7.77 6.72
CA VAL A 88 -13.08 7.96 5.59
C VAL A 88 -13.15 6.77 4.63
N VAL A 89 -13.01 5.56 5.16
CA VAL A 89 -12.96 4.33 4.36
C VAL A 89 -14.28 4.10 3.61
N THR A 90 -15.41 4.16 4.33
CA THR A 90 -16.71 3.79 3.74
C THR A 90 -17.26 4.84 2.80
N THR A 91 -17.05 6.13 3.09
CA THR A 91 -17.47 7.23 2.19
C THR A 91 -16.72 7.16 0.87
N VAL A 92 -15.39 7.07 0.93
CA VAL A 92 -14.58 6.98 -0.29
C VAL A 92 -14.90 5.68 -1.04
N SER A 93 -15.01 4.54 -0.35
CA SER A 93 -15.34 3.28 -0.99
C SER A 93 -16.73 3.31 -1.65
N GLY A 94 -17.74 3.86 -0.99
CA GLY A 94 -19.09 3.99 -1.56
C GLY A 94 -19.10 4.85 -2.84
N LEU A 95 -18.38 5.97 -2.81
CA LEU A 95 -18.24 6.85 -3.98
C LEU A 95 -17.45 6.17 -5.10
N VAL A 96 -16.41 5.40 -4.78
CA VAL A 96 -15.64 4.61 -5.76
C VAL A 96 -16.49 3.51 -6.37
N HIS A 97 -17.32 2.80 -5.59
CA HIS A 97 -18.26 1.81 -6.13
C HIS A 97 -19.25 2.45 -7.11
N LEU A 98 -19.84 3.61 -6.74
CA LEU A 98 -20.77 4.32 -7.62
C LEU A 98 -20.06 4.78 -8.91
N TYR A 99 -18.85 5.35 -8.80
CA TYR A 99 -18.03 5.75 -9.94
C TYR A 99 -17.72 4.57 -10.87
N SER A 100 -17.45 3.41 -10.29
CA SER A 100 -17.05 2.21 -11.02
C SER A 100 -18.16 1.65 -11.91
N ILE A 101 -19.43 1.93 -11.63
CA ILE A 101 -20.56 1.53 -12.49
C ILE A 101 -20.38 2.13 -13.89
N GLY A 102 -20.05 3.42 -13.99
CA GLY A 102 -19.80 4.05 -15.28
C GLY A 102 -18.43 3.73 -15.89
N TYR A 103 -17.37 3.73 -15.03
CA TYR A 103 -16.00 3.53 -15.52
C TYR A 103 -15.76 2.12 -16.10
N MET A 104 -16.40 1.10 -15.55
CA MET A 104 -16.23 -0.32 -15.94
C MET A 104 -17.38 -0.82 -16.85
N GLU A 105 -18.21 0.07 -17.41
CA GLU A 105 -19.42 -0.31 -18.14
C GLU A 105 -19.15 -1.31 -19.29
N ASP A 106 -18.04 -1.17 -19.97
CA ASP A 106 -17.65 -2.01 -21.10
C ASP A 106 -16.83 -3.25 -20.71
N ASP A 107 -16.42 -3.39 -19.43
CA ASP A 107 -15.57 -4.50 -18.99
C ASP A 107 -16.40 -5.75 -18.66
N PRO A 108 -16.11 -6.92 -19.27
CA PRO A 108 -16.83 -8.16 -18.99
C PRO A 108 -16.57 -8.71 -17.57
N GLY A 109 -15.50 -8.29 -16.91
CA GLY A 109 -15.11 -8.73 -15.56
C GLY A 109 -15.80 -7.98 -14.42
N ARG A 110 -16.83 -7.17 -14.67
CA ARG A 110 -17.51 -6.34 -13.66
C ARG A 110 -17.90 -7.06 -12.36
N PRO A 111 -18.54 -8.23 -12.37
CA PRO A 111 -18.91 -8.91 -11.12
C PRO A 111 -17.70 -9.21 -10.24
N ARG A 112 -16.60 -9.69 -10.84
CA ARG A 112 -15.33 -9.94 -10.15
C ARG A 112 -14.71 -8.64 -9.62
N PHE A 113 -14.80 -7.55 -10.38
CA PHE A 113 -14.30 -6.25 -9.97
C PHE A 113 -15.00 -5.74 -8.71
N PHE A 114 -16.32 -5.75 -8.70
CA PHE A 114 -17.13 -5.31 -7.57
C PHE A 114 -16.99 -6.23 -6.35
N ALA A 115 -16.81 -7.54 -6.57
CA ALA A 115 -16.47 -8.48 -5.50
C ALA A 115 -15.15 -8.09 -4.80
N TYR A 116 -14.11 -7.80 -5.58
CA TYR A 116 -12.79 -7.41 -5.04
C TYR A 116 -12.81 -6.05 -4.35
N LEU A 117 -13.54 -5.05 -4.88
CA LEU A 117 -13.71 -3.76 -4.22
C LEU A 117 -14.40 -3.90 -2.85
N SER A 118 -15.48 -4.69 -2.79
CA SER A 118 -16.21 -4.93 -1.55
C SER A 118 -15.39 -5.74 -0.55
N LEU A 119 -14.62 -6.75 -1.01
CA LEU A 119 -13.70 -7.53 -0.17
C LEU A 119 -12.59 -6.63 0.41
N PHE A 120 -12.06 -5.73 -0.40
CA PHE A 120 -11.05 -4.77 0.04
C PHE A 120 -11.61 -3.85 1.14
N THR A 121 -12.84 -3.36 0.95
CA THR A 121 -13.51 -2.52 1.94
C THR A 121 -13.72 -3.27 3.25
N PHE A 122 -14.21 -4.51 3.20
CA PHE A 122 -14.33 -5.38 4.38
C PHE A 122 -13.00 -5.55 5.11
N ALA A 123 -11.93 -5.88 4.39
CA ALA A 123 -10.61 -6.10 4.98
C ALA A 123 -10.08 -4.83 5.69
N MET A 124 -10.31 -3.66 5.08
CA MET A 124 -9.91 -2.38 5.71
C MET A 124 -10.75 -2.07 6.96
N LEU A 125 -12.05 -2.36 6.93
CA LEU A 125 -12.91 -2.21 8.11
C LEU A 125 -12.52 -3.17 9.23
N ALA A 126 -12.16 -4.42 8.91
CA ALA A 126 -11.65 -5.38 9.88
C ALA A 126 -10.31 -4.91 10.51
N LEU A 127 -9.47 -4.20 9.74
CA LEU A 127 -8.24 -3.61 10.21
C LEU A 127 -8.50 -2.49 11.21
N VAL A 128 -9.32 -1.50 10.85
CA VAL A 128 -9.51 -0.30 11.66
C VAL A 128 -10.35 -0.52 12.91
N THR A 129 -11.16 -1.58 12.92
CA THR A 129 -11.96 -1.99 14.10
C THR A 129 -11.24 -2.98 15.01
N ALA A 130 -9.99 -3.33 14.71
CA ALA A 130 -9.23 -4.30 15.51
C ALA A 130 -9.02 -3.82 16.96
N ASP A 131 -9.16 -4.74 17.90
CA ASP A 131 -8.95 -4.52 19.35
C ASP A 131 -7.66 -5.19 19.87
N ASN A 132 -6.92 -5.86 19.00
CA ASN A 132 -5.66 -6.49 19.32
C ASN A 132 -4.74 -6.58 18.09
N PHE A 133 -3.45 -6.84 18.33
CA PHE A 133 -2.43 -6.90 17.27
C PHE A 133 -2.66 -8.02 16.25
N LEU A 134 -3.19 -9.17 16.64
CA LEU A 134 -3.45 -10.29 15.72
C LEU A 134 -4.62 -10.01 14.79
N GLN A 135 -5.68 -9.39 15.30
CA GLN A 135 -6.83 -8.97 14.50
C GLN A 135 -6.42 -7.83 13.55
N LEU A 136 -5.60 -6.88 14.01
CA LEU A 136 -5.02 -5.85 13.16
C LEU A 136 -4.24 -6.48 12.00
N PHE A 137 -3.40 -7.48 12.29
CA PHE A 137 -2.62 -8.19 11.28
C PHE A 137 -3.50 -8.96 10.29
N PHE A 138 -4.61 -9.55 10.73
CA PHE A 138 -5.57 -10.19 9.83
C PHE A 138 -6.12 -9.20 8.78
N GLY A 139 -6.59 -8.04 9.23
CA GLY A 139 -7.05 -6.99 8.31
C GLY A 139 -5.92 -6.48 7.41
N TRP A 140 -4.71 -6.36 7.95
CA TRP A 140 -3.49 -5.95 7.26
C TRP A 140 -3.14 -6.87 6.09
N GLU A 141 -3.21 -8.18 6.29
CA GLU A 141 -3.02 -9.18 5.26
C GLU A 141 -4.20 -9.21 4.26
N GLY A 142 -5.42 -9.01 4.76
CA GLY A 142 -6.62 -8.95 3.95
C GLY A 142 -6.59 -7.82 2.92
N VAL A 143 -6.19 -6.60 3.32
CA VAL A 143 -6.04 -5.48 2.37
C VAL A 143 -4.88 -5.73 1.41
N GLY A 144 -3.82 -6.41 1.85
CA GLY A 144 -2.70 -6.82 0.99
C GLY A 144 -3.15 -7.78 -0.12
N LEU A 145 -3.92 -8.81 0.23
CA LEU A 145 -4.47 -9.77 -0.73
C LEU A 145 -5.45 -9.09 -1.69
N ALA A 146 -6.40 -8.32 -1.17
CA ALA A 146 -7.39 -7.66 -2.00
C ALA A 146 -6.75 -6.65 -2.98
N SER A 147 -5.71 -5.92 -2.54
CA SER A 147 -4.95 -5.03 -3.42
C SER A 147 -4.22 -5.78 -4.53
N TYR A 148 -3.62 -6.93 -4.22
CA TYR A 148 -2.99 -7.80 -5.22
C TYR A 148 -3.99 -8.20 -6.31
N LEU A 149 -5.20 -8.63 -5.92
CA LEU A 149 -6.26 -9.02 -6.85
C LEU A 149 -6.77 -7.84 -7.70
N LEU A 150 -6.81 -6.64 -7.12
CA LEU A 150 -7.27 -5.43 -7.79
C LEU A 150 -6.21 -4.82 -8.72
N ILE A 151 -4.93 -4.79 -8.33
CA ILE A 151 -3.83 -4.33 -9.19
C ILE A 151 -3.68 -5.27 -10.38
N GLY A 152 -3.74 -6.58 -10.15
CA GLY A 152 -3.70 -7.62 -11.17
C GLY A 152 -5.05 -7.91 -11.82
N PHE A 153 -6.04 -7.02 -11.74
CA PHE A 153 -7.38 -7.26 -12.25
C PHE A 153 -7.39 -7.67 -13.72
N TRP A 154 -6.63 -6.98 -14.54
CA TRP A 154 -6.39 -7.36 -15.94
C TRP A 154 -5.23 -8.36 -16.05
N TYR A 155 -5.41 -9.55 -15.47
CA TYR A 155 -4.38 -10.59 -15.36
C TYR A 155 -3.84 -11.10 -16.71
N GLN A 156 -4.51 -10.78 -17.81
CA GLN A 156 -4.03 -11.06 -19.16
C GLN A 156 -2.89 -10.12 -19.60
N LYS A 157 -2.71 -8.97 -18.90
CA LYS A 157 -1.61 -8.03 -19.16
C LYS A 157 -0.39 -8.43 -18.33
N PRO A 158 0.76 -8.76 -18.95
CA PRO A 158 1.97 -9.10 -18.20
C PRO A 158 2.46 -8.00 -17.26
N SER A 159 2.28 -6.72 -17.63
CA SER A 159 2.63 -5.57 -16.80
C SER A 159 1.80 -5.52 -15.52
N ALA A 160 0.49 -5.76 -15.60
CA ALA A 160 -0.39 -5.80 -14.43
C ALA A 160 -0.04 -6.95 -13.47
N ASN A 161 0.31 -8.13 -14.02
CA ASN A 161 0.76 -9.26 -13.21
C ASN A 161 2.09 -8.96 -12.49
N ALA A 162 3.05 -8.37 -13.22
CA ALA A 162 4.33 -7.98 -12.63
C ALA A 162 4.15 -6.93 -11.53
N ALA A 163 3.28 -5.93 -11.74
CA ALA A 163 2.95 -4.91 -10.77
C ALA A 163 2.27 -5.49 -9.51
N ALA A 164 1.30 -6.40 -9.69
CA ALA A 164 0.61 -7.07 -8.59
C ALA A 164 1.59 -7.92 -7.74
N ILE A 165 2.44 -8.72 -8.38
CA ILE A 165 3.46 -9.52 -7.71
C ILE A 165 4.45 -8.61 -6.95
N LYS A 166 4.92 -7.52 -7.58
CA LYS A 166 5.82 -6.57 -6.95
C LYS A 166 5.17 -5.94 -5.71
N ALA A 167 3.93 -5.46 -5.84
CA ALA A 167 3.18 -4.89 -4.73
C ALA A 167 3.03 -5.89 -3.58
N PHE A 168 2.67 -7.15 -3.87
CA PHE A 168 2.53 -8.18 -2.86
C PHE A 168 3.85 -8.48 -2.14
N ILE A 169 4.95 -8.70 -2.89
CA ILE A 169 6.25 -9.07 -2.32
C ILE A 169 6.85 -7.93 -1.48
N VAL A 170 6.84 -6.69 -1.99
CA VAL A 170 7.39 -5.54 -1.25
C VAL A 170 6.62 -5.30 0.04
N ASN A 171 5.29 -5.40 0.01
CA ASN A 171 4.48 -5.32 1.22
C ASN A 171 4.79 -6.47 2.18
N ARG A 172 5.01 -7.70 1.69
CA ARG A 172 5.34 -8.86 2.52
C ARG A 172 6.66 -8.68 3.29
N VAL A 173 7.63 -7.97 2.74
CA VAL A 173 8.85 -7.59 3.48
C VAL A 173 8.51 -6.75 4.70
N GLY A 174 7.62 -5.75 4.55
CA GLY A 174 7.11 -4.96 5.67
C GLY A 174 6.32 -5.81 6.68
N ASP A 175 5.43 -6.67 6.16
CA ASP A 175 4.55 -7.54 6.95
C ASP A 175 5.35 -8.54 7.80
N PHE A 176 6.53 -8.99 7.32
CA PHE A 176 7.45 -9.82 8.10
C PHE A 176 7.98 -9.07 9.33
N GLY A 177 8.40 -7.82 9.17
CA GLY A 177 8.78 -6.96 10.30
C GLY A 177 7.63 -6.77 11.27
N PHE A 178 6.41 -6.52 10.76
CA PHE A 178 5.21 -6.38 11.58
C PHE A 178 4.91 -7.64 12.41
N ALA A 179 4.99 -8.82 11.81
CA ALA A 179 4.80 -10.10 12.51
C ALA A 179 5.84 -10.29 13.62
N LEU A 180 7.12 -9.99 13.36
CA LEU A 180 8.17 -10.02 14.39
C LEU A 180 7.87 -9.02 15.52
N GLY A 181 7.33 -7.83 15.20
CA GLY A 181 6.88 -6.86 16.18
C GLY A 181 5.78 -7.43 17.09
N ILE A 182 4.79 -8.13 16.52
CA ILE A 182 3.73 -8.79 17.29
C ILE A 182 4.31 -9.88 18.20
N PHE A 183 5.26 -10.68 17.73
CA PHE A 183 5.93 -11.69 18.54
C PHE A 183 6.72 -11.04 19.69
N ALA A 184 7.40 -9.92 19.43
CA ALA A 184 8.10 -9.18 20.47
C ALA A 184 7.12 -8.59 21.50
N VAL A 185 5.96 -8.05 21.07
CA VAL A 185 4.88 -7.62 21.97
C VAL A 185 4.44 -8.77 22.87
N PHE A 186 4.12 -9.92 22.30
CA PHE A 186 3.70 -11.07 23.10
C PHE A 186 4.78 -11.56 24.07
N THR A 187 6.04 -11.55 23.63
CA THR A 187 7.18 -11.97 24.47
C THR A 187 7.39 -11.04 25.66
N LEU A 188 7.20 -9.73 25.49
CA LEU A 188 7.40 -8.75 26.56
C LEU A 188 6.20 -8.68 27.50
N PHE A 189 4.97 -8.59 26.93
CA PHE A 189 3.75 -8.30 27.68
C PHE A 189 2.90 -9.52 28.00
N ASN A 190 3.24 -10.70 27.50
CA ASN A 190 2.44 -11.93 27.57
C ASN A 190 0.98 -11.73 27.11
N SER A 191 0.72 -10.71 26.30
CA SER A 191 -0.59 -10.35 25.77
C SER A 191 -0.47 -9.70 24.40
N VAL A 192 -1.53 -9.83 23.60
CA VAL A 192 -1.67 -9.12 22.30
C VAL A 192 -2.84 -8.12 22.32
N GLN A 193 -3.49 -7.93 23.49
CA GLN A 193 -4.61 -7.00 23.65
C GLN A 193 -4.08 -5.58 23.85
N TYR A 194 -4.64 -4.60 23.13
CA TYR A 194 -4.17 -3.21 23.19
C TYR A 194 -4.19 -2.64 24.61
N ASP A 195 -5.31 -2.78 25.34
CA ASP A 195 -5.41 -2.18 26.67
C ASP A 195 -4.42 -2.76 27.66
N THR A 196 -4.21 -4.08 27.61
CA THR A 196 -3.23 -4.75 28.50
C THR A 196 -1.82 -4.25 28.17
N VAL A 197 -1.48 -4.18 26.89
CA VAL A 197 -0.16 -3.73 26.42
C VAL A 197 0.06 -2.26 26.77
N PHE A 198 -0.91 -1.38 26.49
CA PHE A 198 -0.77 0.06 26.76
C PHE A 198 -0.70 0.38 28.25
N ALA A 199 -1.48 -0.33 29.08
CA ALA A 199 -1.46 -0.12 30.52
C ALA A 199 -0.13 -0.55 31.16
N SER A 200 0.50 -1.63 30.67
CA SER A 200 1.75 -2.15 31.23
C SER A 200 3.01 -1.58 30.56
N ALA A 201 2.90 -0.93 29.41
CA ALA A 201 4.06 -0.42 28.67
C ALA A 201 4.98 0.53 29.49
N PRO A 202 4.47 1.44 30.34
CA PRO A 202 5.33 2.28 31.19
C PRO A 202 6.23 1.50 32.14
N ASP A 203 5.81 0.33 32.60
CA ASP A 203 6.58 -0.51 33.53
C ASP A 203 7.79 -1.18 32.86
N HIS A 204 7.79 -1.27 31.52
CA HIS A 204 8.83 -1.89 30.71
C HIS A 204 9.82 -0.87 30.08
N VAL A 205 9.76 0.38 30.47
CA VAL A 205 10.70 1.41 29.97
C VAL A 205 12.11 1.10 30.46
N GLY A 206 13.07 1.03 29.52
CA GLY A 206 14.47 0.69 29.79
C GLY A 206 14.77 -0.82 29.83
N GLU A 207 13.77 -1.67 29.68
CA GLU A 207 14.03 -3.11 29.50
C GLU A 207 14.65 -3.39 28.12
N THR A 208 15.50 -4.42 28.07
CA THR A 208 16.17 -4.82 26.83
C THR A 208 15.76 -6.21 26.38
N MET A 209 15.70 -6.39 25.07
CA MET A 209 15.49 -7.69 24.42
C MET A 209 16.71 -8.08 23.59
N SER A 210 17.02 -9.39 23.54
CA SER A 210 18.05 -9.90 22.63
C SER A 210 17.48 -10.04 21.23
N PHE A 211 18.04 -9.29 20.28
CA PHE A 211 17.66 -9.36 18.87
C PHE A 211 18.92 -9.41 18.00
N LEU A 212 19.04 -10.43 17.14
CA LEU A 212 20.21 -10.69 16.27
C LEU A 212 21.55 -10.68 17.04
N GLY A 213 21.56 -11.14 18.29
CA GLY A 213 22.76 -11.20 19.15
C GLY A 213 23.12 -9.87 19.83
N MET A 214 22.31 -8.84 19.69
CA MET A 214 22.47 -7.54 20.37
C MET A 214 21.38 -7.34 21.42
N GLN A 215 21.70 -6.65 22.51
CA GLN A 215 20.72 -6.16 23.48
C GLN A 215 20.20 -4.81 23.00
N VAL A 216 18.91 -4.74 22.72
CA VAL A 216 18.24 -3.54 22.21
C VAL A 216 17.12 -3.17 23.17
N ASP A 217 16.85 -1.87 23.35
CA ASP A 217 15.68 -1.40 24.09
C ASP A 217 14.40 -2.02 23.53
N ALA A 218 13.62 -2.65 24.40
CA ALA A 218 12.51 -3.52 23.99
C ALA A 218 11.38 -2.73 23.30
N LEU A 219 10.99 -1.59 23.85
CA LEU A 219 9.93 -0.76 23.28
C LEU A 219 10.36 -0.15 21.95
N THR A 220 11.60 0.31 21.85
CA THR A 220 12.16 0.82 20.58
C THR A 220 12.16 -0.28 19.51
N LEU A 221 12.59 -1.50 19.86
CA LEU A 221 12.60 -2.63 18.92
C LEU A 221 11.19 -2.96 18.43
N ILE A 222 10.22 -3.07 19.34
CA ILE A 222 8.82 -3.33 19.02
C ILE A 222 8.28 -2.27 18.06
N CYS A 223 8.44 -0.99 18.39
CA CYS A 223 7.93 0.12 17.58
C CYS A 223 8.59 0.15 16.18
N LEU A 224 9.90 -0.08 16.08
CA LEU A 224 10.59 -0.13 14.79
C LEU A 224 10.15 -1.32 13.92
N LEU A 225 9.95 -2.50 14.50
CA LEU A 225 9.46 -3.67 13.78
C LEU A 225 8.01 -3.47 13.28
N LEU A 226 7.14 -2.91 14.13
CA LEU A 226 5.78 -2.55 13.72
C LEU A 226 5.81 -1.46 12.63
N PHE A 227 6.66 -0.45 12.77
CA PHE A 227 6.82 0.62 11.77
C PHE A 227 7.34 0.10 10.42
N MET A 228 8.15 -0.95 10.40
CA MET A 228 8.54 -1.61 9.15
C MET A 228 7.31 -2.10 8.36
N GLY A 229 6.28 -2.62 9.04
CA GLY A 229 4.98 -2.92 8.42
C GLY A 229 4.30 -1.68 7.85
N ALA A 230 4.27 -0.58 8.62
CA ALA A 230 3.72 0.69 8.15
C ALA A 230 4.46 1.23 6.92
N MET A 231 5.79 1.14 6.89
CA MET A 231 6.59 1.54 5.72
C MET A 231 6.18 0.78 4.46
N GLY A 232 5.87 -0.51 4.57
CA GLY A 232 5.40 -1.34 3.46
C GLY A 232 4.06 -0.86 2.90
N LYS A 233 3.01 -0.88 3.73
CA LYS A 233 1.65 -0.52 3.29
C LYS A 233 1.53 0.95 2.87
N SER A 234 2.21 1.85 3.56
CA SER A 234 2.16 3.29 3.29
C SER A 234 3.27 3.76 2.34
N ALA A 235 3.95 2.84 1.67
CA ALA A 235 4.95 3.12 0.64
C ALA A 235 5.99 4.18 1.05
N GLN A 236 6.56 4.03 2.25
CA GLN A 236 7.59 4.92 2.74
C GLN A 236 8.97 4.58 2.15
N PHE A 237 9.88 5.49 2.26
CA PHE A 237 11.25 5.38 1.73
C PHE A 237 11.82 3.98 1.99
N LEU A 238 12.45 3.40 1.00
CA LEU A 238 12.89 2.01 0.83
C LEU A 238 11.78 1.03 0.42
N LEU A 239 10.56 1.09 0.94
CA LEU A 239 9.47 0.16 0.58
C LEU A 239 8.39 0.80 -0.33
N HIS A 240 8.72 1.91 -1.01
CA HIS A 240 7.80 2.69 -1.85
C HIS A 240 7.63 2.17 -3.29
N THR A 241 8.52 1.32 -3.78
CA THR A 241 8.68 1.01 -5.22
C THR A 241 7.45 0.36 -5.86
N TRP A 242 6.56 -0.25 -5.08
CA TRP A 242 5.35 -0.90 -5.57
C TRP A 242 4.23 0.08 -5.94
N LEU A 243 4.18 1.24 -5.26
CA LEU A 243 3.04 2.16 -5.33
C LEU A 243 2.84 2.79 -6.72
N PRO A 244 3.86 3.28 -7.43
CA PRO A 244 3.69 3.79 -8.79
C PRO A 244 3.31 2.72 -9.81
N ASP A 245 3.75 1.47 -9.63
CA ASP A 245 3.43 0.37 -10.52
C ASP A 245 2.01 -0.16 -10.28
N ALA A 246 1.43 0.04 -9.09
CA ALA A 246 0.03 -0.24 -8.81
C ALA A 246 -0.95 0.53 -9.74
N MET A 247 -0.46 1.54 -10.48
CA MET A 247 -1.22 2.25 -11.50
C MET A 247 -1.62 1.39 -12.72
N GLU A 248 -1.11 0.18 -12.85
CA GLU A 248 -1.55 -0.80 -13.87
C GLU A 248 -3.00 -1.28 -13.65
N GLY A 249 -3.51 -1.21 -12.43
CA GLY A 249 -4.91 -1.49 -12.11
C GLY A 249 -5.88 -0.42 -12.64
N PRO A 250 -7.20 -0.73 -12.70
CA PRO A 250 -8.23 0.24 -13.07
C PRO A 250 -8.19 1.50 -12.19
N THR A 251 -8.51 2.67 -12.75
CA THR A 251 -8.38 3.94 -12.02
C THR A 251 -9.22 4.02 -10.73
N PRO A 252 -10.44 3.47 -10.64
CA PRO A 252 -11.17 3.41 -9.37
C PRO A 252 -10.42 2.66 -8.26
N VAL A 253 -9.66 1.61 -8.63
CA VAL A 253 -8.78 0.88 -7.70
C VAL A 253 -7.67 1.81 -7.18
N SER A 254 -7.05 2.58 -8.08
CA SER A 254 -6.03 3.56 -7.69
C SER A 254 -6.62 4.58 -6.70
N ALA A 255 -7.82 5.09 -6.95
CA ALA A 255 -8.50 6.00 -6.03
C ALA A 255 -8.73 5.35 -4.65
N LEU A 256 -9.25 4.13 -4.61
CA LEU A 256 -9.55 3.43 -3.35
C LEU A 256 -8.27 3.14 -2.54
N ILE A 257 -7.26 2.51 -3.16
CA ILE A 257 -6.01 2.13 -2.50
C ILE A 257 -5.26 3.36 -1.96
N HIS A 258 -5.20 4.45 -2.75
CA HIS A 258 -4.29 5.57 -2.49
C HIS A 258 -4.92 6.73 -1.74
N ALA A 259 -6.26 6.83 -1.65
CA ALA A 259 -6.88 7.96 -0.97
C ALA A 259 -7.17 7.69 0.51
N ALA A 260 -7.80 6.55 0.83
CA ALA A 260 -8.47 6.39 2.12
C ALA A 260 -8.29 5.01 2.77
N THR A 261 -7.55 4.07 2.14
CA THR A 261 -7.56 2.69 2.61
C THR A 261 -6.15 2.13 2.82
N MET A 262 -5.65 1.24 1.98
CA MET A 262 -4.42 0.49 2.23
C MET A 262 -3.23 1.36 2.64
N VAL A 263 -2.98 2.45 1.91
CA VAL A 263 -1.81 3.29 2.18
C VAL A 263 -1.96 4.13 3.45
N THR A 264 -3.18 4.32 3.96
CA THR A 264 -3.44 5.01 5.23
C THR A 264 -3.37 4.07 6.44
N ALA A 265 -3.31 2.75 6.21
CA ALA A 265 -3.26 1.75 7.28
C ALA A 265 -2.02 1.91 8.18
N GLY A 266 -0.87 2.27 7.60
CA GLY A 266 0.34 2.52 8.38
C GLY A 266 0.24 3.75 9.27
N VAL A 267 -0.32 4.84 8.76
CA VAL A 267 -0.59 6.07 9.53
C VAL A 267 -1.58 5.75 10.66
N PHE A 268 -2.71 5.11 10.36
CA PHE A 268 -3.65 4.65 11.38
C PHE A 268 -2.98 3.78 12.46
N MET A 269 -2.09 2.87 12.06
CA MET A 269 -1.42 1.97 13.00
C MET A 269 -0.49 2.74 13.95
N VAL A 270 0.30 3.69 13.47
CA VAL A 270 1.17 4.51 14.33
C VAL A 270 0.33 5.38 15.27
N ALA A 271 -0.73 6.01 14.79
CA ALA A 271 -1.67 6.76 15.62
C ALA A 271 -2.34 5.87 16.69
N ARG A 272 -2.80 4.67 16.31
CA ARG A 272 -3.42 3.68 17.23
C ARG A 272 -2.44 3.23 18.32
N LEU A 273 -1.19 3.09 17.97
CA LEU A 273 -0.12 2.64 18.85
C LEU A 273 0.66 3.81 19.47
N SER A 274 0.13 5.04 19.38
CA SER A 274 0.78 6.23 19.97
C SER A 274 1.20 6.04 21.43
N PRO A 275 0.45 5.34 22.33
CA PRO A 275 0.91 5.09 23.69
C PRO A 275 2.23 4.31 23.80
N LEU A 276 2.54 3.45 22.81
CA LEU A 276 3.82 2.74 22.76
C LEU A 276 4.91 3.62 22.13
N PHE A 277 4.59 4.33 21.03
CA PHE A 277 5.56 5.16 20.32
C PHE A 277 6.07 6.32 21.18
N GLU A 278 5.24 6.92 22.03
CA GLU A 278 5.66 7.96 22.97
C GLU A 278 6.72 7.48 23.98
N LEU A 279 6.72 6.19 24.32
CA LEU A 279 7.71 5.60 25.20
C LEU A 279 9.00 5.18 24.46
N ALA A 280 9.05 5.35 23.13
CA ALA A 280 10.15 4.94 22.27
C ALA A 280 10.66 6.13 21.39
N PRO A 281 11.31 7.14 21.96
CA PRO A 281 11.69 8.37 21.26
C PRO A 281 12.63 8.15 20.06
N ILE A 282 13.44 7.10 20.08
CA ILE A 282 14.28 6.71 18.93
C ILE A 282 13.41 6.24 17.78
N ALA A 283 12.36 5.47 18.06
CA ALA A 283 11.43 5.01 17.03
C ALA A 283 10.65 6.19 16.43
N LEU A 284 10.17 7.13 17.24
CA LEU A 284 9.54 8.36 16.76
C LEU A 284 10.46 9.17 15.86
N ALA A 285 11.73 9.33 16.25
CA ALA A 285 12.71 10.00 15.41
C ALA A 285 12.87 9.33 14.04
N VAL A 286 12.89 7.99 14.00
CA VAL A 286 12.94 7.23 12.73
C VAL A 286 11.68 7.44 11.91
N VAL A 287 10.50 7.43 12.53
CA VAL A 287 9.21 7.71 11.86
C VAL A 287 9.25 9.09 11.19
N ALA A 288 9.67 10.13 11.93
CA ALA A 288 9.77 11.50 11.39
C ALA A 288 10.78 11.61 10.24
N ILE A 289 11.96 11.03 10.39
CA ILE A 289 13.03 11.07 9.37
C ILE A 289 12.57 10.35 8.09
N VAL A 290 12.05 9.14 8.22
CA VAL A 290 11.56 8.35 7.08
C VAL A 290 10.38 9.07 6.41
N GLY A 291 9.44 9.61 7.18
CA GLY A 291 8.32 10.38 6.67
C GLY A 291 8.76 11.60 5.87
N ALA A 292 9.58 12.47 6.46
CA ALA A 292 10.07 13.68 5.79
C ALA A 292 10.91 13.37 4.55
N THR A 293 11.78 12.35 4.63
CA THR A 293 12.58 11.89 3.47
C THR A 293 11.67 11.40 2.35
N THR A 294 10.61 10.64 2.68
CA THR A 294 9.63 10.15 1.71
C THR A 294 8.89 11.31 1.04
N ALA A 295 8.45 12.31 1.83
CA ALA A 295 7.76 13.47 1.32
C ALA A 295 8.59 14.20 0.26
N PHE A 296 9.85 14.45 0.54
CA PHE A 296 10.78 15.11 -0.38
C PHE A 296 11.14 14.22 -1.59
N PHE A 297 11.52 12.97 -1.36
CA PHE A 297 11.87 12.02 -2.41
C PHE A 297 10.76 11.90 -3.45
N ALA A 298 9.54 11.58 -3.00
CA ALA A 298 8.41 11.38 -3.90
C ALA A 298 8.04 12.66 -4.66
N ALA A 299 8.14 13.82 -4.02
CA ALA A 299 7.93 15.11 -4.68
C ALA A 299 8.94 15.36 -5.80
N THR A 300 10.23 15.03 -5.59
CA THR A 300 11.26 15.19 -6.64
C THR A 300 11.00 14.30 -7.86
N VAL A 301 10.52 13.07 -7.65
CA VAL A 301 10.18 12.15 -8.75
C VAL A 301 8.93 12.63 -9.48
N GLY A 302 7.94 13.15 -8.76
CA GLY A 302 6.71 13.73 -9.34
C GLY A 302 6.96 14.84 -10.35
N LEU A 303 8.05 15.61 -10.22
CA LEU A 303 8.41 16.70 -11.13
C LEU A 303 8.52 16.27 -12.60
N VAL A 304 8.97 15.05 -12.84
CA VAL A 304 9.37 14.57 -14.17
C VAL A 304 8.46 13.46 -14.74
N GLN A 305 7.54 12.93 -13.95
CA GLN A 305 6.61 11.90 -14.43
C GLN A 305 5.70 12.44 -15.53
N THR A 306 5.43 11.60 -16.52
CA THR A 306 4.61 11.95 -17.69
C THR A 306 3.24 11.28 -17.71
N ASP A 307 3.05 10.22 -16.94
CA ASP A 307 1.77 9.54 -16.76
C ASP A 307 0.93 10.26 -15.69
N ILE A 308 -0.33 10.61 -16.04
CA ILE A 308 -1.23 11.37 -15.15
C ILE A 308 -1.49 10.64 -13.82
N LYS A 309 -1.67 9.31 -13.87
CA LYS A 309 -1.88 8.48 -12.67
C LYS A 309 -0.61 8.41 -11.82
N ARG A 310 0.57 8.26 -12.45
CA ARG A 310 1.85 8.20 -11.73
C ARG A 310 2.20 9.51 -11.02
N VAL A 311 1.89 10.67 -11.62
CA VAL A 311 2.06 11.97 -10.94
C VAL A 311 1.22 12.01 -9.66
N VAL A 312 -0.05 11.60 -9.73
CA VAL A 312 -0.95 11.56 -8.56
C VAL A 312 -0.49 10.50 -7.55
N ALA A 313 0.06 9.36 -7.99
CA ALA A 313 0.60 8.31 -7.12
C ALA A 313 1.83 8.79 -6.33
N TYR A 314 2.82 9.43 -6.98
CA TYR A 314 3.97 10.00 -6.27
C TYR A 314 3.55 11.12 -5.32
N SER A 315 2.53 11.88 -5.68
CA SER A 315 1.97 12.86 -4.75
C SER A 315 1.31 12.21 -3.54
N THR A 316 0.72 11.00 -3.66
CA THR A 316 0.22 10.22 -2.52
C THR A 316 1.36 9.79 -1.61
N CYS A 317 2.43 9.21 -2.18
CA CYS A 317 3.62 8.82 -1.43
C CYS A 317 4.20 10.01 -0.63
N SER A 318 4.26 11.19 -1.26
CA SER A 318 4.69 12.43 -0.60
C SER A 318 3.77 12.83 0.55
N GLN A 319 2.44 12.83 0.37
CA GLN A 319 1.48 13.22 1.42
C GLN A 319 1.49 12.25 2.61
N LEU A 320 1.64 10.95 2.38
CA LEU A 320 1.84 9.98 3.46
C LEU A 320 3.12 10.27 4.25
N GLY A 321 4.19 10.68 3.56
CA GLY A 321 5.41 11.15 4.21
C GLY A 321 5.18 12.33 5.15
N TYR A 322 4.31 13.29 4.79
CA TYR A 322 3.88 14.37 5.69
C TYR A 322 3.19 13.84 6.94
N MET A 323 2.27 12.87 6.78
CA MET A 323 1.54 12.29 7.91
C MET A 323 2.50 11.63 8.91
N PHE A 324 3.44 10.82 8.42
CA PHE A 324 4.47 10.23 9.30
C PHE A 324 5.43 11.25 9.89
N ALA A 325 5.76 12.33 9.16
CA ALA A 325 6.55 13.41 9.74
C ALA A 325 5.83 14.06 10.93
N ALA A 326 4.51 14.24 10.86
CA ALA A 326 3.69 14.73 11.96
C ALA A 326 3.66 13.74 13.14
N GLU A 327 3.37 12.47 12.86
CA GLU A 327 3.30 11.43 13.91
C GLU A 327 4.65 11.24 14.61
N GLY A 328 5.76 11.27 13.85
CA GLY A 328 7.10 11.13 14.40
C GLY A 328 7.58 12.30 15.26
N VAL A 329 6.87 13.44 15.24
CA VAL A 329 7.08 14.55 16.19
C VAL A 329 5.97 14.61 17.25
N GLY A 330 5.15 13.57 17.41
CA GLY A 330 4.08 13.48 18.39
C GLY A 330 2.77 14.19 17.98
N ALA A 331 2.68 14.78 16.79
CA ALA A 331 1.50 15.48 16.31
C ALA A 331 0.49 14.55 15.61
N TYR A 332 0.06 13.49 16.31
CA TYR A 332 -0.85 12.45 15.76
C TYR A 332 -2.16 13.03 15.26
N GLY A 333 -2.74 13.97 16.00
CA GLY A 333 -3.98 14.66 15.58
C GLY A 333 -3.84 15.36 14.24
N ALA A 334 -2.69 16.01 13.97
CA ALA A 334 -2.40 16.64 12.68
C ALA A 334 -2.22 15.62 11.56
N GLY A 335 -1.53 14.50 11.84
CA GLY A 335 -1.39 13.36 10.91
C GLY A 335 -2.74 12.80 10.51
N MET A 336 -3.61 12.50 11.48
CA MET A 336 -4.96 11.99 11.27
C MET A 336 -5.90 12.99 10.60
N PHE A 337 -5.77 14.28 10.92
CA PHE A 337 -6.53 15.33 10.24
C PHE A 337 -6.16 15.44 8.75
N HIS A 338 -4.87 15.38 8.46
CA HIS A 338 -4.42 15.37 7.07
C HIS A 338 -4.86 14.09 6.33
N LEU A 339 -4.87 12.94 6.98
CA LEU A 339 -5.44 11.70 6.45
C LEU A 339 -6.91 11.86 6.09
N PHE A 340 -7.71 12.46 6.98
CA PHE A 340 -9.15 12.71 6.78
C PHE A 340 -9.40 13.59 5.56
N THR A 341 -8.72 14.72 5.45
CA THR A 341 -8.85 15.63 4.30
C THR A 341 -8.28 15.04 3.01
N HIS A 342 -7.15 14.30 3.11
CA HIS A 342 -6.48 13.62 2.02
C HIS A 342 -7.42 12.61 1.31
N GLY A 343 -8.23 11.89 2.08
CA GLY A 343 -9.24 10.98 1.53
C GLY A 343 -10.11 11.64 0.46
N SER A 344 -10.53 12.88 0.69
CA SER A 344 -11.37 13.62 -0.24
C SER A 344 -10.62 14.10 -1.49
N PHE A 345 -9.58 14.92 -1.33
CA PHE A 345 -8.92 15.53 -2.49
C PHE A 345 -8.10 14.52 -3.31
N LYS A 346 -7.61 13.46 -2.69
CA LYS A 346 -6.84 12.46 -3.43
C LYS A 346 -7.76 11.54 -4.25
N ALA A 347 -8.89 11.10 -3.67
CA ALA A 347 -9.90 10.37 -4.44
C ALA A 347 -10.41 11.22 -5.61
N LEU A 348 -10.66 12.52 -5.37
CA LEU A 348 -11.06 13.47 -6.41
C LEU A 348 -10.06 13.54 -7.57
N LEU A 349 -8.77 13.65 -7.27
CA LEU A 349 -7.71 13.72 -8.28
C LEU A 349 -7.56 12.40 -9.07
N PHE A 350 -7.64 11.26 -8.41
CA PHE A 350 -7.58 9.98 -9.12
C PHE A 350 -8.82 9.74 -9.98
N LEU A 351 -10.01 9.95 -9.45
CA LEU A 351 -11.25 9.76 -10.22
C LEU A 351 -11.37 10.80 -11.33
N GLY A 352 -10.94 12.05 -11.09
CA GLY A 352 -10.86 13.09 -12.14
C GLY A 352 -9.87 12.71 -13.24
N ALA A 353 -8.69 12.19 -12.89
CA ALA A 353 -7.76 11.63 -13.87
C ALA A 353 -8.37 10.44 -14.63
N GLY A 354 -9.14 9.60 -13.93
CA GLY A 354 -9.90 8.51 -14.55
C GLY A 354 -10.94 9.00 -15.58
N ALA A 355 -11.65 10.09 -15.28
CA ALA A 355 -12.59 10.71 -16.22
C ALA A 355 -11.88 11.24 -17.49
N VAL A 356 -10.69 11.86 -17.33
CA VAL A 356 -9.86 12.27 -18.47
C VAL A 356 -9.42 11.08 -19.31
N ILE A 357 -8.91 10.03 -18.67
CA ILE A 357 -8.44 8.80 -19.34
C ILE A 357 -9.60 8.11 -20.08
N HIS A 358 -10.77 8.04 -19.47
CA HIS A 358 -11.96 7.46 -20.09
C HIS A 358 -12.40 8.24 -21.32
N ALA A 359 -12.43 9.59 -21.24
CA ALA A 359 -12.77 10.46 -22.36
C ALA A 359 -11.76 10.41 -23.53
N LEU A 360 -10.50 10.06 -23.27
CA LEU A 360 -9.42 9.98 -24.25
C LEU A 360 -9.06 8.54 -24.66
N HIS A 361 -10.01 7.58 -24.59
CA HIS A 361 -9.80 6.19 -25.00
C HIS A 361 -8.55 5.54 -24.38
N HIS A 362 -8.39 5.72 -23.05
CA HIS A 362 -7.30 5.17 -22.23
C HIS A 362 -5.91 5.79 -22.41
N GLU A 363 -5.79 6.99 -23.03
CA GLU A 363 -4.53 7.72 -23.05
C GLU A 363 -4.18 8.23 -21.63
N GLN A 364 -2.94 7.99 -21.20
CA GLN A 364 -2.43 8.39 -19.89
C GLN A 364 -1.26 9.37 -19.95
N ASP A 365 -0.64 9.53 -21.12
CA ASP A 365 0.54 10.38 -21.28
C ASP A 365 0.17 11.87 -21.39
N LEU A 366 0.54 12.65 -20.37
CA LEU A 366 0.34 14.10 -20.33
C LEU A 366 0.92 14.86 -21.54
N ARG A 367 1.94 14.27 -22.21
CA ARG A 367 2.57 14.88 -23.38
C ARG A 367 1.67 14.85 -24.62
N ARG A 368 0.71 13.92 -24.65
CA ARG A 368 -0.29 13.80 -25.72
C ARG A 368 -1.57 14.57 -25.43
N MET A 369 -1.87 14.85 -24.16
CA MET A 369 -3.02 15.66 -23.75
C MET A 369 -2.80 17.15 -24.07
N GLY A 370 -3.81 17.99 -23.85
CA GLY A 370 -3.75 19.45 -23.96
C GLY A 370 -5.07 20.04 -24.41
N GLY A 371 -5.36 21.27 -23.96
CA GLY A 371 -6.56 22.01 -24.34
C GLY A 371 -7.89 21.42 -23.90
N LEU A 372 -7.87 20.44 -22.97
CA LEU A 372 -9.07 19.70 -22.55
C LEU A 372 -10.07 20.53 -21.76
N ARG A 373 -9.69 21.70 -21.23
CA ARG A 373 -10.59 22.62 -20.51
C ARG A 373 -11.86 22.97 -21.30
N LYS A 374 -11.76 23.06 -22.61
CA LYS A 374 -12.92 23.41 -23.48
C LYS A 374 -13.81 22.21 -23.78
N VAL A 375 -13.24 21.01 -23.75
CA VAL A 375 -13.92 19.73 -24.07
C VAL A 375 -14.52 19.14 -22.80
N LEU A 376 -13.81 19.23 -21.69
CA LEU A 376 -14.15 18.64 -20.39
C LEU A 376 -14.17 19.72 -19.28
N PRO A 377 -15.04 20.75 -19.35
CA PRO A 377 -15.05 21.86 -18.39
C PRO A 377 -15.43 21.44 -16.97
N PHE A 378 -16.35 20.48 -16.80
CA PHE A 378 -16.72 19.94 -15.49
C PHE A 378 -15.55 19.16 -14.87
N THR A 379 -14.95 18.23 -15.61
CA THR A 379 -13.79 17.44 -15.16
C THR A 379 -12.61 18.35 -14.84
N TRP A 380 -12.37 19.41 -15.64
CA TRP A 380 -11.37 20.43 -15.35
C TRP A 380 -11.62 21.12 -14.01
N ALA A 381 -12.86 21.54 -13.73
CA ALA A 381 -13.20 22.20 -12.48
C ALA A 381 -12.99 21.28 -11.27
N MET A 382 -13.36 20.00 -11.37
CA MET A 382 -13.14 18.99 -10.32
C MET A 382 -11.63 18.76 -10.06
N MET A 383 -10.85 18.62 -11.12
CA MET A 383 -9.39 18.48 -11.04
C MET A 383 -8.73 19.75 -10.48
N LEU A 384 -9.24 20.92 -10.80
CA LEU A 384 -8.76 22.20 -10.27
C LEU A 384 -8.99 22.25 -8.74
N ILE A 385 -10.19 21.93 -8.26
CA ILE A 385 -10.50 21.89 -6.82
C ILE A 385 -9.57 20.92 -6.09
N GLY A 386 -9.39 19.70 -6.61
CA GLY A 386 -8.47 18.73 -6.04
C GLY A 386 -7.01 19.23 -6.02
N THR A 387 -6.58 19.91 -7.08
CA THR A 387 -5.24 20.51 -7.19
C THR A 387 -5.05 21.63 -6.19
N LEU A 388 -6.01 22.54 -6.04
CA LEU A 388 -5.98 23.63 -5.07
C LEU A 388 -5.86 23.07 -3.64
N SER A 389 -6.66 22.03 -3.32
CA SER A 389 -6.60 21.40 -2.00
C SER A 389 -5.27 20.69 -1.77
N LEU A 390 -4.78 19.90 -2.73
CA LEU A 390 -3.48 19.21 -2.62
C LEU A 390 -2.31 20.19 -2.43
N THR A 391 -2.31 21.29 -3.16
CA THR A 391 -1.23 22.29 -3.08
C THR A 391 -1.28 23.12 -1.81
N GLY A 392 -2.40 23.14 -1.09
CA GLY A 392 -2.60 23.94 0.11
C GLY A 392 -2.93 25.39 -0.25
N PHE A 393 -3.84 25.59 -1.20
CA PHE A 393 -4.37 26.92 -1.49
C PHE A 393 -5.28 27.39 -0.33
N PRO A 394 -5.18 28.65 0.12
CA PRO A 394 -6.00 29.17 1.22
C PRO A 394 -7.49 28.83 1.07
N PHE A 395 -8.15 28.56 2.18
CA PHE A 395 -9.56 28.16 2.29
C PHE A 395 -9.91 26.76 1.76
N THR A 396 -8.93 25.93 1.43
CA THR A 396 -9.17 24.52 1.09
C THR A 396 -8.81 23.60 2.27
N ALA A 397 -9.33 22.37 2.25
CA ALA A 397 -9.08 21.41 3.31
C ALA A 397 -7.59 21.06 3.47
N GLY A 398 -6.87 20.94 2.35
CA GLY A 398 -5.43 20.65 2.36
C GLY A 398 -4.56 21.79 2.88
N PHE A 399 -5.01 23.04 2.77
CA PHE A 399 -4.32 24.19 3.38
C PHE A 399 -4.24 24.02 4.89
N VAL A 400 -5.38 23.86 5.53
CA VAL A 400 -5.45 23.79 6.98
C VAL A 400 -4.70 22.58 7.53
N SER A 401 -4.86 21.41 6.90
CA SER A 401 -4.30 20.16 7.43
C SER A 401 -2.79 19.99 7.14
N LYS A 402 -2.31 20.40 5.96
CA LYS A 402 -0.89 20.28 5.61
C LYS A 402 -0.03 21.32 6.33
N ASP A 403 -0.51 22.56 6.43
CA ASP A 403 0.23 23.63 7.08
C ASP A 403 0.38 23.33 8.58
N ALA A 404 -0.65 22.77 9.23
CA ALA A 404 -0.56 22.28 10.59
C ALA A 404 0.57 21.25 10.82
N ILE A 405 0.80 20.35 9.83
CA ILE A 405 1.92 19.40 9.89
C ILE A 405 3.26 20.13 9.84
N ILE A 406 3.42 21.07 8.90
CA ILE A 406 4.69 21.80 8.73
C ILE A 406 4.97 22.64 9.99
N GLU A 407 3.96 23.29 10.56
CA GLU A 407 4.07 24.04 11.80
C GLU A 407 4.44 23.13 12.98
N ALA A 408 3.82 21.95 13.11
CA ALA A 408 4.10 20.98 14.17
C ALA A 408 5.55 20.48 14.11
N THR A 409 6.08 20.22 12.90
CA THR A 409 7.49 19.79 12.75
C THR A 409 8.47 20.86 13.21
N TYR A 410 8.17 22.14 12.98
CA TYR A 410 8.98 23.24 13.51
C TYR A 410 8.83 23.39 15.03
N ALA A 411 7.59 23.28 15.54
CA ALA A 411 7.28 23.42 16.94
C ALA A 411 7.96 22.38 17.85
N ALA A 412 8.33 21.22 17.31
CA ALA A 412 9.03 20.16 18.04
C ALA A 412 10.45 20.56 18.52
N GLN A 413 11.02 21.67 18.06
CA GLN A 413 12.29 22.28 18.49
C GLN A 413 13.47 21.29 18.65
N SER A 414 13.44 20.19 17.92
CA SER A 414 14.48 19.16 17.89
C SER A 414 15.22 19.17 16.54
N TRP A 415 16.38 18.53 16.48
CA TRP A 415 17.08 18.38 15.20
C TRP A 415 16.26 17.58 14.19
N VAL A 416 15.50 16.58 14.67
CA VAL A 416 14.60 15.76 13.84
C VAL A 416 13.46 16.62 13.32
N GLY A 417 12.84 17.44 14.20
CA GLY A 417 11.80 18.39 13.83
C GLY A 417 12.28 19.40 12.79
N ASN A 418 13.46 19.98 12.97
CA ASN A 418 14.07 20.91 12.01
C ASN A 418 14.35 20.22 10.65
N TYR A 419 14.85 18.99 10.66
CA TYR A 419 15.04 18.19 9.45
C TYR A 419 13.72 17.96 8.72
N ALA A 420 12.67 17.54 9.46
CA ALA A 420 11.35 17.32 8.91
C ALA A 420 10.72 18.61 8.37
N PHE A 421 10.87 19.74 9.09
CA PHE A 421 10.39 21.06 8.66
C PHE A 421 10.99 21.46 7.31
N VAL A 422 12.30 21.39 7.15
CA VAL A 422 12.97 21.78 5.90
C VAL A 422 12.52 20.91 4.73
N LEU A 423 12.47 19.58 4.91
CA LEU A 423 12.11 18.69 3.82
C LEU A 423 10.61 18.77 3.44
N THR A 424 9.73 18.92 4.43
CA THR A 424 8.29 19.08 4.16
C THR A 424 8.01 20.43 3.51
N LEU A 425 8.67 21.50 3.92
CA LEU A 425 8.52 22.80 3.28
C LEU A 425 9.01 22.80 1.82
N LEU A 426 10.17 22.19 1.55
CA LEU A 426 10.67 22.00 0.18
C LEU A 426 9.70 21.14 -0.65
N ALA A 427 9.21 20.03 -0.07
CA ALA A 427 8.23 19.18 -0.73
C ALA A 427 6.91 19.92 -1.03
N ALA A 428 6.50 20.90 -0.21
CA ALA A 428 5.32 21.73 -0.49
C ALA A 428 5.46 22.54 -1.78
N SER A 429 6.63 23.17 -2.00
CA SER A 429 6.92 23.90 -3.24
C SER A 429 6.93 22.97 -4.46
N LEU A 430 7.58 21.79 -4.34
CA LEU A 430 7.62 20.79 -5.41
C LEU A 430 6.22 20.23 -5.70
N THR A 431 5.40 20.02 -4.66
CA THR A 431 4.00 19.58 -4.79
C THR A 431 3.19 20.56 -5.61
N SER A 432 3.32 21.85 -5.32
CA SER A 432 2.66 22.89 -6.09
C SER A 432 3.12 22.86 -7.55
N PHE A 433 4.42 22.78 -7.80
CA PHE A 433 4.96 22.76 -9.17
C PHE A 433 4.43 21.58 -9.99
N TYR A 434 4.55 20.32 -9.52
CA TYR A 434 4.14 19.17 -10.34
C TYR A 434 2.61 19.07 -10.50
N SER A 435 1.84 19.53 -9.52
CA SER A 435 0.38 19.53 -9.61
C SER A 435 -0.11 20.53 -10.65
N TRP A 436 0.42 21.74 -10.64
CA TRP A 436 0.11 22.73 -11.68
C TRP A 436 0.67 22.36 -13.05
N ARG A 437 1.84 21.72 -13.09
CA ARG A 437 2.37 21.11 -14.32
C ARG A 437 1.37 20.13 -14.93
N LEU A 438 0.78 19.24 -14.13
CA LEU A 438 -0.25 18.31 -14.58
C LEU A 438 -1.46 19.07 -15.16
N MET A 439 -1.98 20.05 -14.43
CA MET A 439 -3.12 20.86 -14.87
C MET A 439 -2.83 21.58 -16.18
N PHE A 440 -1.69 22.23 -16.31
CA PHE A 440 -1.32 22.97 -17.52
C PHE A 440 -1.08 22.05 -18.72
N LEU A 441 -0.47 20.89 -18.52
CA LEU A 441 -0.24 19.94 -19.60
C LEU A 441 -1.52 19.25 -20.08
N ALA A 442 -2.45 18.93 -19.19
CA ALA A 442 -3.68 18.22 -19.55
C ALA A 442 -4.74 19.18 -20.10
N PHE A 443 -4.95 20.32 -19.44
CA PHE A 443 -6.14 21.14 -19.70
C PHE A 443 -5.89 22.42 -20.47
N GLU A 444 -4.68 22.97 -20.43
CA GLU A 444 -4.36 24.22 -21.09
C GLU A 444 -3.55 24.01 -22.40
N GLY A 445 -3.36 25.10 -23.14
CA GLY A 445 -2.59 25.08 -24.38
C GLY A 445 -3.37 24.55 -25.59
N ARG A 446 -2.64 24.04 -26.58
CA ARG A 446 -3.22 23.45 -27.79
C ARG A 446 -3.46 21.96 -27.61
N PRO A 447 -4.58 21.41 -28.10
CA PRO A 447 -4.81 19.98 -28.15
C PRO A 447 -3.69 19.27 -28.92
N ARG A 448 -3.20 18.16 -28.36
CA ARG A 448 -2.15 17.33 -28.98
C ARG A 448 -2.66 15.96 -29.40
N GLU A 449 -3.86 15.58 -28.96
CA GLU A 449 -4.56 14.38 -29.42
C GLU A 449 -5.13 14.56 -30.85
N PRO A 450 -5.30 13.46 -31.60
CA PRO A 450 -5.99 13.48 -32.89
C PRO A 450 -7.40 14.08 -32.78
N LYS A 451 -7.79 14.82 -33.83
CA LYS A 451 -9.12 15.48 -33.87
C LYS A 451 -10.27 14.49 -33.72
N GLU A 452 -10.10 13.27 -34.19
CA GLU A 452 -11.10 12.18 -34.10
C GLU A 452 -11.34 11.77 -32.64
N VAL A 453 -10.28 11.60 -31.85
CA VAL A 453 -10.39 11.30 -30.41
C VAL A 453 -11.09 12.43 -29.67
N LEU A 454 -10.69 13.70 -29.94
CA LEU A 454 -11.28 14.86 -29.30
C LEU A 454 -12.76 15.07 -29.69
N ALA A 455 -13.16 14.67 -30.90
CA ALA A 455 -14.54 14.78 -31.35
C ALA A 455 -15.50 13.81 -30.61
N HIS A 456 -14.99 12.70 -30.09
CA HIS A 456 -15.74 11.72 -29.32
C HIS A 456 -15.59 11.91 -27.81
N ALA A 457 -14.67 12.77 -27.37
CA ALA A 457 -14.48 13.04 -25.96
C ALA A 457 -15.69 13.76 -25.35
N HIS A 458 -16.23 13.21 -24.28
CA HIS A 458 -17.40 13.74 -23.58
C HIS A 458 -17.20 13.71 -22.07
N GLU A 459 -17.96 14.53 -21.35
CA GLU A 459 -17.99 14.54 -19.90
C GLU A 459 -18.49 13.20 -19.34
N PRO A 460 -18.05 12.83 -18.13
CA PRO A 460 -18.43 11.56 -17.52
C PRO A 460 -19.93 11.49 -17.21
N PRO A 461 -20.54 10.28 -17.27
CA PRO A 461 -21.93 10.10 -16.89
C PRO A 461 -22.18 10.44 -15.41
N TRP A 462 -23.44 10.61 -15.01
CA TRP A 462 -23.80 11.01 -13.65
C TRP A 462 -23.26 10.06 -12.57
N THR A 463 -23.15 8.77 -12.84
CA THR A 463 -22.55 7.78 -11.92
C THR A 463 -21.11 8.08 -11.58
N MET A 464 -20.38 8.70 -12.49
CA MET A 464 -19.01 9.18 -12.26
C MET A 464 -19.00 10.64 -11.77
N GLY A 465 -19.93 11.48 -12.24
CA GLY A 465 -19.99 12.91 -11.90
C GLY A 465 -20.38 13.17 -10.44
N VAL A 466 -21.37 12.45 -9.89
CA VAL A 466 -21.81 12.62 -8.50
C VAL A 466 -20.68 12.35 -7.48
N PRO A 467 -19.91 11.27 -7.58
CA PRO A 467 -18.73 11.08 -6.73
C PRO A 467 -17.73 12.23 -6.77
N LEU A 468 -17.44 12.76 -7.95
CA LEU A 468 -16.53 13.89 -8.11
C LEU A 468 -17.05 15.15 -7.38
N ILE A 469 -18.35 15.45 -7.46
CA ILE A 469 -18.95 16.61 -6.77
C ILE A 469 -18.85 16.43 -5.24
N VAL A 470 -19.20 15.25 -4.72
CA VAL A 470 -19.16 14.99 -3.27
C VAL A 470 -17.72 15.11 -2.74
N LEU A 471 -16.75 14.56 -3.45
CA LEU A 471 -15.33 14.65 -3.07
C LEU A 471 -14.80 16.08 -3.21
N ALA A 472 -15.27 16.86 -4.19
CA ALA A 472 -14.92 18.27 -4.31
C ALA A 472 -15.45 19.09 -3.14
N LEU A 473 -16.68 18.85 -2.68
CA LEU A 473 -17.22 19.47 -1.47
C LEU A 473 -16.39 19.11 -0.24
N GLY A 474 -16.01 17.85 -0.06
CA GLY A 474 -15.10 17.43 1.00
C GLY A 474 -13.75 18.13 0.92
N SER A 475 -13.18 18.28 -0.27
CA SER A 475 -11.89 18.95 -0.52
C SER A 475 -11.91 20.44 -0.19
N LEU A 476 -13.07 21.10 -0.23
CA LEU A 476 -13.23 22.49 0.13
C LEU A 476 -13.59 22.68 1.61
N LEU A 477 -14.55 21.88 2.11
CA LEU A 477 -15.21 22.17 3.38
C LEU A 477 -14.64 21.40 4.57
N ALA A 478 -14.12 20.19 4.37
CA ALA A 478 -13.72 19.32 5.49
C ALA A 478 -12.64 19.95 6.39
N GLY A 479 -11.73 20.72 5.84
CA GLY A 479 -10.69 21.43 6.59
C GLY A 479 -11.28 22.40 7.62
N GLY A 480 -12.16 23.29 7.19
CA GLY A 480 -12.76 24.29 8.08
C GLY A 480 -13.75 23.70 9.08
N LEU A 481 -14.55 22.70 8.65
CA LEU A 481 -15.57 22.09 9.51
C LEU A 481 -14.98 21.28 10.67
N PHE A 482 -13.88 20.57 10.43
CA PHE A 482 -13.34 19.62 11.41
C PHE A 482 -12.07 20.10 12.12
N PHE A 483 -11.53 21.28 11.77
CA PHE A 483 -10.30 21.81 12.36
C PHE A 483 -10.30 21.79 13.89
N ASN A 484 -11.33 22.38 14.51
CA ASN A 484 -11.40 22.51 15.96
C ASN A 484 -11.48 21.15 16.67
N LEU A 485 -12.10 20.16 16.04
CA LEU A 485 -12.22 18.81 16.60
C LEU A 485 -10.88 18.07 16.55
N PHE A 486 -10.17 18.12 15.43
CA PHE A 486 -8.98 17.30 15.25
C PHE A 486 -7.72 17.90 15.89
N ILE A 487 -7.49 19.20 15.74
CA ILE A 487 -6.25 19.89 16.13
C ILE A 487 -6.45 21.25 16.82
N GLY A 488 -7.70 21.73 16.91
CA GLY A 488 -8.02 22.97 17.60
C GLY A 488 -8.29 22.78 19.09
N THR A 489 -8.97 23.74 19.70
CA THR A 489 -9.24 23.77 21.14
C THR A 489 -10.09 22.60 21.65
N GLY A 490 -10.83 21.92 20.78
CA GLY A 490 -11.67 20.76 21.12
C GLY A 490 -10.99 19.41 20.99
N GLN A 491 -9.70 19.35 20.67
CA GLN A 491 -9.01 18.09 20.34
C GLN A 491 -9.01 17.07 21.49
N GLU A 492 -8.83 17.47 22.73
CA GLU A 492 -8.84 16.57 23.90
C GLU A 492 -10.19 15.90 24.10
N GLU A 493 -11.25 16.71 24.08
CA GLU A 493 -12.62 16.24 24.23
C GLU A 493 -13.03 15.35 23.05
N PHE A 494 -12.50 15.61 21.86
CA PHE A 494 -12.77 14.82 20.68
C PHE A 494 -12.06 13.46 20.70
N TRP A 495 -10.73 13.43 20.93
CA TRP A 495 -9.95 12.19 20.87
C TRP A 495 -10.11 11.27 22.09
N ARG A 496 -10.42 11.80 23.27
CA ARG A 496 -10.75 11.06 24.51
C ARG A 496 -9.79 9.91 24.83
N GLY A 497 -8.51 10.04 24.50
CA GLY A 497 -7.51 9.01 24.74
C GLY A 497 -7.47 7.89 23.67
N SER A 498 -8.22 8.00 22.57
CA SER A 498 -8.10 7.09 21.43
C SER A 498 -6.76 7.25 20.67
N LEU A 499 -6.08 8.38 20.86
CA LEU A 499 -4.68 8.64 20.53
C LEU A 499 -4.09 9.61 21.58
N VAL A 500 -2.77 9.68 21.67
CA VAL A 500 -2.08 10.61 22.56
C VAL A 500 -2.21 12.03 22.02
N THR A 501 -2.62 12.97 22.89
CA THR A 501 -2.66 14.40 22.58
C THR A 501 -1.78 15.15 23.56
N HIS A 502 -0.94 16.04 23.07
CA HIS A 502 -0.12 16.93 23.90
C HIS A 502 -0.85 18.24 24.13
N ALA A 503 -1.83 18.20 25.05
CA ALA A 503 -2.62 19.35 25.39
C ALA A 503 -1.82 20.38 26.21
N GLY A 504 -2.01 21.64 25.88
CA GLY A 504 -1.36 22.76 26.59
C GLY A 504 0.01 23.17 26.06
N GLU A 505 0.65 22.40 25.20
CA GLU A 505 1.88 22.81 24.52
C GLU A 505 1.55 23.58 23.21
N HIS A 506 0.76 24.64 23.32
CA HIS A 506 0.63 25.59 22.22
C HIS A 506 1.94 26.35 22.05
N HIS A 507 2.91 25.75 21.38
CA HIS A 507 4.09 26.47 20.94
C HIS A 507 3.65 27.53 19.93
N THR A 508 3.73 28.80 20.34
CA THR A 508 3.51 29.91 19.41
C THR A 508 4.63 29.91 18.38
N VAL A 509 4.31 29.44 17.18
CA VAL A 509 5.27 29.48 16.06
C VAL A 509 5.39 30.92 15.52
N PRO A 510 6.57 31.36 15.09
CA PRO A 510 6.75 32.66 14.47
C PRO A 510 5.87 32.82 13.20
N LEU A 511 5.38 34.02 12.93
CA LEU A 511 4.52 34.30 11.78
C LEU A 511 5.12 33.85 10.44
N TRP A 512 6.44 33.93 10.28
CA TRP A 512 7.10 33.47 9.06
C TRP A 512 6.95 31.95 8.84
N VAL A 513 6.87 31.16 9.91
CA VAL A 513 6.65 29.70 9.82
C VAL A 513 5.23 29.42 9.31
N VAL A 514 4.25 30.12 9.84
CA VAL A 514 2.84 30.02 9.40
C VAL A 514 2.67 30.41 7.92
N LEU A 515 3.42 31.41 7.46
CA LEU A 515 3.33 31.88 6.08
C LEU A 515 4.23 31.09 5.10
N ALA A 516 5.25 30.39 5.60
CA ALA A 516 6.23 29.71 4.77
C ALA A 516 5.61 28.68 3.80
N PRO A 517 4.63 27.82 4.19
CA PRO A 517 3.99 26.90 3.27
C PRO A 517 3.24 27.60 2.15
N THR A 518 2.54 28.72 2.44
CA THR A 518 1.85 29.53 1.45
C THR A 518 2.83 30.16 0.43
N PHE A 519 3.96 30.68 0.89
CA PHE A 519 5.00 31.18 -0.02
C PHE A 519 5.64 30.07 -0.84
N ALA A 520 5.89 28.89 -0.25
CA ALA A 520 6.40 27.73 -0.95
C ALA A 520 5.43 27.26 -2.05
N MET A 521 4.14 27.23 -1.75
CA MET A 521 3.08 26.91 -2.71
C MET A 521 3.04 27.92 -3.85
N ALA A 522 3.04 29.23 -3.53
CA ALA A 522 3.01 30.31 -4.54
C ALA A 522 4.25 30.28 -5.44
N ALA A 523 5.43 30.02 -4.89
CA ALA A 523 6.67 29.87 -5.64
C ALA A 523 6.59 28.70 -6.63
N GLY A 524 6.12 27.52 -6.18
CA GLY A 524 5.92 26.36 -7.04
C GLY A 524 4.95 26.62 -8.18
N PHE A 525 3.83 27.30 -7.90
CA PHE A 525 2.88 27.74 -8.91
C PHE A 525 3.50 28.69 -9.94
N ALA A 526 4.19 29.74 -9.48
CA ALA A 526 4.79 30.74 -10.35
C ALA A 526 5.83 30.12 -11.30
N VAL A 527 6.66 29.19 -10.82
CA VAL A 527 7.63 28.48 -11.65
C VAL A 527 6.91 27.57 -12.66
N ALA A 528 5.86 26.86 -12.26
CA ALA A 528 5.08 26.02 -13.16
C ALA A 528 4.39 26.85 -14.25
N TRP A 529 3.80 27.99 -13.88
CA TRP A 529 3.19 28.93 -14.82
C TRP A 529 4.20 29.43 -15.84
N TYR A 530 5.36 29.89 -15.38
CA TYR A 530 6.44 30.36 -16.24
C TYR A 530 6.90 29.29 -17.22
N PHE A 531 7.08 28.04 -16.76
CA PHE A 531 7.59 26.94 -17.57
C PHE A 531 6.57 26.40 -18.59
N TYR A 532 5.31 26.33 -18.26
CA TYR A 532 4.32 25.61 -19.09
C TYR A 532 3.34 26.52 -19.81
N ILE A 533 3.16 27.77 -19.35
CA ILE A 533 2.27 28.76 -19.99
C ILE A 533 3.07 29.83 -20.73
N THR A 534 4.04 30.45 -20.03
CA THR A 534 4.78 31.61 -20.61
C THR A 534 5.88 31.14 -21.56
N ASN A 535 6.73 30.17 -21.14
CA ASN A 535 7.89 29.72 -21.91
C ASN A 535 7.99 28.18 -21.97
N PRO A 536 7.16 27.51 -22.80
CA PRO A 536 7.12 26.04 -22.88
C PRO A 536 8.42 25.37 -23.35
N LEU A 537 9.40 26.12 -23.88
CA LEU A 537 10.70 25.60 -24.29
C LEU A 537 11.70 25.46 -23.15
N VAL A 538 11.50 26.16 -22.04
CA VAL A 538 12.44 26.12 -20.88
C VAL A 538 12.58 24.73 -20.28
N PRO A 539 11.52 23.96 -20.02
CA PRO A 539 11.64 22.61 -19.49
C PRO A 539 12.48 21.69 -20.38
N PHE A 540 12.35 21.79 -21.70
CA PHE A 540 13.16 20.99 -22.66
C PHE A 540 14.64 21.36 -22.57
N GLY A 541 14.93 22.65 -22.50
CA GLY A 541 16.30 23.16 -22.35
C GLY A 541 16.96 22.68 -21.05
N LEU A 542 16.21 22.74 -19.93
CA LEU A 542 16.68 22.27 -18.63
C LEU A 542 16.90 20.75 -18.61
N ALA A 543 15.95 19.96 -19.15
CA ALA A 543 16.07 18.52 -19.24
C ALA A 543 17.31 18.09 -20.06
N LYS A 544 17.63 18.82 -21.15
CA LYS A 544 18.81 18.59 -21.97
C LYS A 544 20.11 19.00 -21.23
N ARG A 545 20.12 20.17 -20.57
CA ARG A 545 21.28 20.70 -19.84
C ARG A 545 21.62 19.84 -18.64
N PHE A 546 20.62 19.40 -17.86
CA PHE A 546 20.77 18.57 -16.66
C PHE A 546 20.33 17.12 -16.91
N ARG A 547 20.72 16.54 -18.05
CA ARG A 547 20.29 15.21 -18.50
C ARG A 547 20.49 14.12 -17.44
N ARG A 548 21.61 14.13 -16.71
CA ARG A 548 21.90 13.11 -15.66
C ARG A 548 20.90 13.23 -14.51
N LEU A 549 20.65 14.44 -14.03
CA LEU A 549 19.66 14.67 -12.98
C LEU A 549 18.25 14.31 -13.43
N HIS A 550 17.86 14.71 -14.65
CA HIS A 550 16.56 14.35 -15.22
C HIS A 550 16.37 12.82 -15.29
N GLN A 551 17.38 12.08 -15.75
CA GLN A 551 17.32 10.61 -15.78
C GLN A 551 17.30 9.98 -14.39
N PHE A 552 18.04 10.54 -13.42
CA PHE A 552 18.03 10.10 -12.03
C PHE A 552 16.62 10.23 -11.43
N LEU A 553 15.96 11.35 -11.62
CA LEU A 553 14.60 11.58 -11.15
C LEU A 553 13.57 10.73 -11.91
N LEU A 554 13.71 10.61 -13.23
CA LEU A 554 12.81 9.82 -14.07
C LEU A 554 12.82 8.33 -13.69
N ASN A 555 14.00 7.81 -13.32
CA ASN A 555 14.17 6.43 -12.84
C ASN A 555 13.97 6.30 -11.32
N ALA A 556 13.26 7.24 -10.68
CA ALA A 556 12.92 7.20 -9.26
C ALA A 556 14.14 6.88 -8.37
N TRP A 557 15.24 7.63 -8.55
CA TRP A 557 16.52 7.47 -7.87
C TRP A 557 17.14 6.08 -8.04
N TYR A 558 16.77 5.35 -9.09
CA TYR A 558 17.24 4.00 -9.44
C TYR A 558 16.95 2.92 -8.39
N PHE A 559 16.00 3.11 -7.49
CA PHE A 559 15.66 2.08 -6.48
C PHE A 559 15.25 0.76 -7.11
N ASP A 560 14.45 0.78 -8.19
CA ASP A 560 14.06 -0.44 -8.89
C ASP A 560 15.25 -1.18 -9.48
N ALA A 561 16.19 -0.46 -10.09
CA ALA A 561 17.42 -1.06 -10.64
C ALA A 561 18.31 -1.62 -9.52
N LEU A 562 18.41 -0.92 -8.40
CA LEU A 562 19.15 -1.37 -7.22
C LEU A 562 18.56 -2.66 -6.66
N TYR A 563 17.24 -2.72 -6.49
CA TYR A 563 16.56 -3.91 -5.95
C TYR A 563 16.56 -5.08 -6.93
N ASP A 564 16.47 -4.82 -8.23
CA ASP A 564 16.67 -5.87 -9.25
C ASP A 564 18.08 -6.49 -9.13
N ALA A 565 19.11 -5.65 -8.99
CA ALA A 565 20.49 -6.13 -8.88
C ALA A 565 20.78 -6.85 -7.56
N LEU A 566 20.27 -6.34 -6.42
CA LEU A 566 20.60 -6.87 -5.09
C LEU A 566 19.73 -8.07 -4.69
N PHE A 567 18.48 -8.11 -5.11
CA PHE A 567 17.52 -9.12 -4.62
C PHE A 567 16.94 -9.98 -5.75
N VAL A 568 16.42 -9.39 -6.83
CA VAL A 568 15.65 -10.12 -7.83
C VAL A 568 16.52 -11.05 -8.66
N ARG A 569 17.64 -10.55 -9.21
CA ARG A 569 18.58 -11.35 -10.00
C ARG A 569 19.24 -12.44 -9.19
N PRO A 570 19.79 -12.18 -7.98
CA PRO A 570 20.33 -13.23 -7.12
C PRO A 570 19.30 -14.30 -6.76
N ALA A 571 18.08 -13.91 -6.37
CA ALA A 571 17.01 -14.86 -6.05
C ALA A 571 16.65 -15.75 -7.24
N LYS A 572 16.51 -15.18 -8.44
CA LYS A 572 16.28 -15.94 -9.67
C LYS A 572 17.45 -16.84 -10.03
N TRP A 573 18.68 -16.43 -9.76
CA TRP A 573 19.87 -17.26 -9.99
C TRP A 573 19.92 -18.42 -9.01
N ILE A 574 19.74 -18.17 -7.71
CA ILE A 574 19.66 -19.21 -6.67
C ILE A 574 18.55 -20.21 -7.01
N GLY A 575 17.35 -19.72 -7.34
CA GLY A 575 16.23 -20.59 -7.73
C GLY A 575 16.56 -21.48 -8.94
N ARG A 576 17.26 -20.96 -9.95
CA ARG A 576 17.73 -21.78 -11.10
C ARG A 576 18.76 -22.83 -10.69
N VAL A 577 19.70 -22.46 -9.82
CA VAL A 577 20.73 -23.40 -9.33
C VAL A 577 20.08 -24.51 -8.53
N LEU A 578 19.19 -24.17 -7.60
CA LEU A 578 18.47 -25.16 -6.79
C LEU A 578 17.63 -26.08 -7.69
N TRP A 579 16.84 -25.50 -8.61
CA TRP A 579 15.99 -26.30 -9.51
C TRP A 579 16.79 -27.16 -10.48
N LYS A 580 17.69 -26.55 -11.29
CA LYS A 580 18.36 -27.31 -12.36
C LYS A 580 19.51 -28.19 -11.87
N THR A 581 20.26 -27.72 -10.88
CA THR A 581 21.42 -28.44 -10.35
C THR A 581 21.03 -29.27 -9.14
N GLY A 582 20.33 -28.70 -8.18
CA GLY A 582 19.85 -29.39 -6.98
C GLY A 582 18.84 -30.48 -7.35
N ASP A 583 17.67 -30.10 -7.79
CA ASP A 583 16.61 -31.06 -8.08
C ASP A 583 16.95 -31.91 -9.30
N GLY A 584 17.19 -31.29 -10.47
CA GLY A 584 17.32 -32.03 -11.72
C GLY A 584 18.59 -32.87 -11.85
N ARG A 585 19.78 -32.35 -11.45
CA ARG A 585 21.03 -33.10 -11.61
C ARG A 585 21.38 -33.97 -10.41
N ILE A 586 21.20 -33.44 -9.18
CA ILE A 586 21.62 -34.15 -7.96
C ILE A 586 20.51 -35.08 -7.50
N ILE A 587 19.32 -34.57 -7.21
CA ILE A 587 18.24 -35.38 -6.63
C ILE A 587 17.72 -36.37 -7.69
N ASP A 588 17.25 -35.91 -8.84
CA ASP A 588 16.69 -36.77 -9.86
C ASP A 588 17.79 -37.52 -10.61
N GLY A 589 18.84 -36.83 -11.06
CA GLY A 589 19.89 -37.42 -11.92
C GLY A 589 20.81 -38.41 -11.22
N LEU A 590 21.08 -38.27 -9.90
CA LEU A 590 21.80 -39.27 -9.10
C LEU A 590 20.88 -40.20 -8.32
N GLY A 591 19.68 -39.76 -7.99
CA GLY A 591 18.65 -40.51 -7.28
C GLY A 591 17.76 -41.35 -8.22
N PRO A 592 16.43 -41.14 -8.23
CA PRO A 592 15.49 -42.06 -8.89
C PRO A 592 15.79 -42.28 -10.37
N ASP A 593 15.95 -41.21 -11.15
CA ASP A 593 16.14 -41.30 -12.59
C ASP A 593 17.53 -41.84 -12.97
N GLY A 594 18.56 -41.41 -12.21
CA GLY A 594 19.92 -41.90 -12.39
C GLY A 594 20.07 -43.39 -12.06
N ILE A 595 19.46 -43.85 -10.96
CA ILE A 595 19.44 -45.26 -10.61
C ILE A 595 18.68 -46.06 -11.67
N ALA A 596 17.49 -45.59 -12.07
CA ALA A 596 16.70 -46.25 -13.10
C ALA A 596 17.49 -46.35 -14.42
N ALA A 597 18.17 -45.28 -14.85
CA ALA A 597 19.04 -45.31 -16.05
C ALA A 597 20.18 -46.30 -15.90
N ARG A 598 20.83 -46.37 -14.74
CA ARG A 598 21.89 -47.35 -14.48
C ARG A 598 21.37 -48.80 -14.48
N VAL A 599 20.19 -49.04 -13.95
CA VAL A 599 19.56 -50.37 -14.02
C VAL A 599 19.30 -50.75 -15.48
N VAL A 600 18.78 -49.84 -16.29
CA VAL A 600 18.55 -50.06 -17.72
C VAL A 600 19.86 -50.31 -18.47
N ASP A 601 20.91 -49.51 -18.21
CA ASP A 601 22.24 -49.71 -18.78
C ASP A 601 22.84 -51.07 -18.43
N ILE A 602 22.75 -51.47 -17.17
CA ILE A 602 23.22 -52.80 -16.69
C ILE A 602 22.41 -53.91 -17.36
N THR A 603 21.09 -53.76 -17.39
CA THR A 603 20.19 -54.72 -18.03
C THR A 603 20.57 -54.92 -19.52
N ASN A 604 20.76 -53.81 -20.25
CA ASN A 604 21.14 -53.85 -21.68
C ASN A 604 22.51 -54.51 -21.89
N ARG A 605 23.43 -54.44 -20.92
CA ARG A 605 24.73 -55.16 -21.00
C ARG A 605 24.58 -56.63 -20.65
N VAL A 606 23.79 -56.93 -19.62
CA VAL A 606 23.58 -58.31 -19.15
C VAL A 606 22.82 -59.13 -20.20
N ILE A 607 21.78 -58.54 -20.85
CA ILE A 607 21.04 -59.20 -21.93
C ILE A 607 21.98 -59.66 -23.08
N LYS A 608 23.05 -58.92 -23.37
CA LYS A 608 24.03 -59.30 -24.40
C LYS A 608 24.84 -60.58 -24.05
N LEU A 609 24.87 -60.99 -22.75
CA LEU A 609 25.44 -62.28 -22.34
C LEU A 609 24.56 -63.44 -22.72
N GLN A 610 23.28 -63.18 -22.93
CA GLN A 610 22.31 -64.15 -23.45
C GLN A 610 22.45 -64.28 -24.98
N THR A 611 23.34 -65.16 -25.39
CA THR A 611 23.68 -65.34 -26.82
C THR A 611 22.62 -66.07 -27.62
N GLY A 612 21.67 -66.76 -26.97
CA GLY A 612 20.65 -67.59 -27.59
C GLY A 612 21.15 -68.92 -28.13
N TYR A 613 22.44 -69.18 -28.07
CA TYR A 613 23.03 -70.41 -28.57
C TYR A 613 23.20 -71.43 -27.42
N ILE A 614 22.54 -72.60 -27.51
CA ILE A 614 22.51 -73.62 -26.48
C ILE A 614 23.91 -74.12 -26.09
N TYR A 615 24.85 -74.19 -27.03
CA TYR A 615 26.20 -74.63 -26.77
C TYR A 615 27.03 -73.67 -25.90
N HIS A 616 26.76 -72.37 -25.90
CA HIS A 616 27.40 -71.43 -25.01
C HIS A 616 26.96 -71.68 -23.56
N TYR A 617 25.68 -71.96 -23.34
CA TYR A 617 25.17 -72.23 -21.99
C TYR A 617 25.66 -73.61 -21.48
N ALA A 618 25.68 -74.62 -22.36
CA ALA A 618 26.24 -75.95 -22.05
C ALA A 618 27.73 -75.84 -21.70
N PHE A 619 28.53 -75.07 -22.42
CA PHE A 619 29.94 -74.84 -22.14
C PHE A 619 30.16 -74.10 -20.82
N LEU A 620 29.38 -73.07 -20.50
CA LEU A 620 29.44 -72.35 -19.23
C LEU A 620 29.03 -73.24 -18.06
N MET A 621 28.00 -74.07 -18.21
CA MET A 621 27.63 -75.05 -17.20
C MET A 621 28.78 -76.06 -16.96
N LEU A 622 29.43 -76.52 -18.01
CA LEU A 622 30.55 -77.47 -17.92
C LEU A 622 31.74 -76.85 -17.19
N ILE A 623 32.06 -75.57 -17.47
CA ILE A 623 33.08 -74.80 -16.75
C ILE A 623 32.68 -74.65 -15.27
N GLY A 624 31.41 -74.32 -15.00
CA GLY A 624 30.89 -74.16 -13.65
C GLY A 624 31.00 -75.45 -12.85
N VAL A 625 30.60 -76.56 -13.44
CA VAL A 625 30.75 -77.89 -12.83
C VAL A 625 32.22 -78.22 -12.59
N ALA A 626 33.10 -77.97 -13.58
CA ALA A 626 34.54 -78.22 -13.40
C ALA A 626 35.15 -77.38 -12.26
N LEU A 627 34.82 -76.09 -12.22
CA LEU A 627 35.23 -75.19 -11.14
C LEU A 627 34.68 -75.67 -9.76
N PHE A 628 33.42 -76.10 -9.72
CA PHE A 628 32.78 -76.56 -8.50
C PHE A 628 33.41 -77.87 -7.99
N ILE A 629 33.73 -78.79 -8.91
CA ILE A 629 34.45 -80.04 -8.58
C ILE A 629 35.87 -79.68 -8.14
N THR A 630 36.57 -78.81 -8.82
CA THR A 630 37.92 -78.38 -8.45
C THR A 630 37.91 -77.73 -7.08
N TRP A 631 36.97 -76.81 -6.80
CA TRP A 631 36.84 -76.19 -5.48
C TRP A 631 36.50 -77.19 -4.42
N PHE A 632 35.61 -78.15 -4.66
CA PHE A 632 35.25 -79.19 -3.74
C PHE A 632 36.44 -80.08 -3.42
N ILE A 633 37.27 -80.42 -4.40
CA ILE A 633 38.48 -81.21 -4.19
C ILE A 633 39.53 -80.44 -3.38
N PHE A 634 39.72 -79.16 -3.65
CA PHE A 634 40.72 -78.34 -2.96
C PHE A 634 40.24 -77.70 -1.66
N ALA A 635 38.98 -77.33 -1.52
CA ALA A 635 38.41 -76.71 -0.31
C ALA A 635 37.71 -77.67 0.60
N GLY A 636 37.21 -78.81 0.09
CA GLY A 636 36.47 -79.84 0.81
C GLY A 636 37.35 -80.95 1.45
N GLY A 637 38.57 -80.61 1.78
CA GLY A 637 39.41 -81.48 2.56
C GLY A 637 39.84 -82.78 1.84
N GLY A 638 41.07 -82.88 1.64
CA GLY A 638 41.74 -83.96 0.97
C GLY A 638 41.18 -85.32 1.22
N LEU A 639 41.17 -86.05 0.18
CA LEU A 639 41.34 -87.49 0.34
C LEU A 639 42.50 -87.68 1.31
N LYS A 640 42.18 -87.95 2.60
CA LYS A 640 43.18 -88.53 3.50
C LYS A 640 43.50 -89.91 2.95
N PRO A 641 44.78 -90.27 2.82
CA PRO A 641 45.19 -91.57 2.33
C PRO A 641 44.71 -92.69 3.21
#